data_f1b0f1138ea1d1b2cef11418b823c507
#
_entry.id   f1b0f1138ea1d1b2cef11418b823c507
#
_cell.length_a   1.000
_cell.length_b   1.000
_cell.length_c   1.000
_cell.angle_alpha   90.00
_cell.angle_beta   90.00
_cell.angle_gamma   90.00
#
_symmetry.space_group_name_H-M   'P 1'
#
loop_
_entity.id
_entity.type
_entity.pdbx_description
1 polymer ?
#
loop_
_entity_poly.entity_id
_entity_poly.type
_entity_poly.pdbx_seq_one_letter_code
_entity_poly.pdbx_strand_id
1 'polypeptide(L)'
;MLTVAIYAIVEAMLVNKNRSSAGFALPTVIVASVVAMMLLLVAASASTAIREGLYAQHYRRLAREAAESGVVLASKCLELNNDLAQWSDAAKLRPNTDCKGAVVAGRTQYVQQDGNVRTTFEVGEPERREGSIQRITAVGRTELIRTTDGAVWKSYEYRLAGQAGLSALLDSVSFGYAAGGGFTLNGAFFTVIDEFGRPRSAGFNGFGQLGVGSTTDTLTLKQFNIPANKRVVRTYTNFLSHGRNLFALTENGEVWGAGLHNFGQIGNPSQIIAWVTNPIQFVLPGNDNVATFVSPLGIVTFVVTSQGNVYVAGSNDKGVAGINSTAPTIKMPTKMPFPEKIRADAHSWAVDSKTAYAIGESGAVYGWGGNDFGQLAQGDINERHMPVRLGDFGKPGKTKAVQLAFDGDTVYIRDSAGAVYSAGKTNYGQAGVPTFRLRAGVSDRCLAAVGANLRTEKCSGAAANQKWHFDRTNNALQVESNPGGGQNRCVEATGHNNEETRMRWCAWWSNGKRFDFRYPAGAWSHVYLSNSTDIGGRGLCVAEVNIATGGETRMNSCEYYADRTFLPYNPTLERVAPSGVVDITTDQYFTTMVYANGEVKTFGLNNGALGNGVYVDTSNLDAYKRHVYNPTPVKFILPPGAKAVLSWTTSNGLNPKNANTFVVTSDGRVFGAGSNVTGQLGIGHIGGGTNGIYPTPQQMLVLGTQGNLASYVRSGYGTTVVYTNNRKVFTVGNNSNGQLGDDTTTTNPTPRANKNTNAQRHVKFY
;
A
#
# COMPACT_ATOMS: atom_id res chain seq x y z
N MET A 1 -4.34 21.57 50.59
CA MET A 1 -3.57 20.73 51.51
C MET A 1 -2.49 21.49 52.28
N LEU A 2 -1.69 22.37 51.63
CA LEU A 2 -0.63 23.12 52.32
C LEU A 2 -1.16 24.08 53.40
N THR A 3 -2.28 24.76 53.13
CA THR A 3 -2.95 25.69 54.07
C THR A 3 -3.48 24.99 55.33
N VAL A 4 -3.97 23.75 55.19
CA VAL A 4 -4.46 22.93 56.29
C VAL A 4 -3.29 22.41 57.16
N ALA A 5 -2.14 22.06 56.53
CA ALA A 5 -0.96 21.64 57.25
C ALA A 5 -0.31 22.79 58.03
N ILE A 6 -0.29 24.00 57.46
CA ILE A 6 0.21 25.21 58.14
C ILE A 6 -0.71 25.58 59.32
N TYR A 7 -2.02 25.47 59.17
CA TYR A 7 -2.98 25.72 60.26
C TYR A 7 -2.82 24.71 61.41
N ALA A 8 -2.65 23.41 61.07
CA ALA A 8 -2.41 22.36 62.07
C ALA A 8 -1.08 22.53 62.82
N ILE A 9 -0.03 23.00 62.16
CA ILE A 9 1.27 23.30 62.83
C ILE A 9 1.16 24.52 63.73
N VAL A 10 0.46 25.57 63.32
CA VAL A 10 0.22 26.77 64.12
C VAL A 10 -0.70 26.45 65.31
N GLU A 11 -1.75 25.64 65.15
CA GLU A 11 -2.60 25.19 66.29
C GLU A 11 -1.81 24.29 67.24
N ALA A 12 -0.99 23.36 66.79
CA ALA A 12 -0.16 22.54 67.66
C ALA A 12 0.86 23.37 68.48
N MET A 13 1.29 24.52 67.95
CA MET A 13 2.18 25.46 68.65
C MET A 13 1.42 26.33 69.68
N LEU A 14 0.12 26.59 69.44
CA LEU A 14 -0.72 27.40 70.38
C LEU A 14 -1.29 26.59 71.52
N VAL A 15 -1.47 25.27 71.36
CA VAL A 15 -2.07 24.40 72.42
C VAL A 15 -1.09 24.03 73.53
N ASN A 16 0.22 24.23 73.35
CA ASN A 16 1.23 23.83 74.34
C ASN A 16 1.62 24.96 75.31
N LYS A 17 0.66 25.80 75.73
CA LYS A 17 0.90 26.98 76.60
C LYS A 17 0.85 26.69 78.06
N ASN A 18 0.95 25.45 78.53
CA ASN A 18 0.93 25.14 79.94
C ASN A 18 2.05 24.13 80.36
N ARG A 19 3.31 24.56 80.27
CA ARG A 19 4.40 24.04 81.12
C ARG A 19 5.55 25.05 81.10
N SER A 20 5.81 25.60 82.27
CA SER A 20 6.90 26.52 82.55
C SER A 20 8.27 25.90 82.39
N SER A 21 9.07 26.39 81.44
CA SER A 21 10.53 26.43 81.55
C SER A 21 11.06 27.55 80.63
N ALA A 22 11.42 28.63 81.23
CA ALA A 22 12.06 29.79 80.66
C ALA A 22 13.40 29.33 80.03
N GLY A 23 13.60 29.48 78.70
CA GLY A 23 14.92 29.35 78.07
C GLY A 23 14.95 28.79 76.67
N PHE A 24 13.90 28.13 76.21
CA PHE A 24 13.96 27.43 74.90
C PHE A 24 13.00 27.98 73.79
N ALA A 25 12.24 29.04 74.07
CA ALA A 25 11.21 29.57 73.16
C ALA A 25 11.82 30.30 71.92
N LEU A 26 12.90 31.02 72.07
CA LEU A 26 13.47 31.89 71.06
C LEU A 26 14.10 31.10 69.92
N PRO A 27 14.96 30.05 70.15
CA PRO A 27 15.51 29.24 69.10
C PRO A 27 14.45 28.47 68.30
N THR A 28 13.41 27.97 68.98
CA THR A 28 12.33 27.19 68.34
C THR A 28 11.47 28.07 67.43
N VAL A 29 11.17 29.29 67.82
CA VAL A 29 10.44 30.27 67.01
C VAL A 29 11.27 30.70 65.80
N ILE A 30 12.58 30.90 65.96
CA ILE A 30 13.46 31.25 64.84
C ILE A 30 13.53 30.10 63.85
N VAL A 31 13.73 28.86 64.32
CA VAL A 31 13.77 27.68 63.41
C VAL A 31 12.43 27.47 62.71
N ALA A 32 11.29 27.60 63.41
CA ALA A 32 9.98 27.50 62.80
C ALA A 32 9.73 28.60 61.75
N SER A 33 10.18 29.83 62.02
CA SER A 33 10.05 30.95 61.07
C SER A 33 10.94 30.76 59.83
N VAL A 34 12.14 30.25 59.99
CA VAL A 34 13.05 29.94 58.89
C VAL A 34 12.47 28.80 58.02
N VAL A 35 11.96 27.73 58.63
CA VAL A 35 11.33 26.63 57.93
C VAL A 35 10.05 27.10 57.18
N ALA A 36 9.22 27.94 57.82
CA ALA A 36 8.07 28.51 57.18
C ALA A 36 8.41 29.42 56.00
N MET A 37 9.50 30.21 56.14
CA MET A 37 10.00 31.06 55.03
C MET A 37 10.60 30.24 53.89
N MET A 38 11.32 29.15 54.19
CA MET A 38 11.79 28.21 53.15
C MET A 38 10.62 27.53 52.41
N LEU A 39 9.60 27.07 53.13
CA LEU A 39 8.41 26.49 52.53
C LEU A 39 7.65 27.49 51.66
N LEU A 40 7.54 28.75 52.05
CA LEU A 40 6.96 29.81 51.24
C LEU A 40 7.79 30.12 50.01
N LEU A 41 9.11 30.12 50.10
CA LEU A 41 10.04 30.28 48.95
C LEU A 41 9.92 29.11 47.95
N VAL A 42 9.86 27.87 48.44
CA VAL A 42 9.65 26.68 47.60
C VAL A 42 8.25 26.73 46.94
N ALA A 43 7.22 27.10 47.69
CA ALA A 43 5.87 27.25 47.12
C ALA A 43 5.78 28.38 46.09
N ALA A 44 6.46 29.49 46.30
CA ALA A 44 6.55 30.60 45.35
C ALA A 44 7.32 30.20 44.06
N SER A 45 8.46 29.48 44.22
CA SER A 45 9.23 29.00 43.08
C SER A 45 8.47 27.94 42.28
N ALA A 46 7.75 27.02 42.93
CA ALA A 46 6.90 26.04 42.27
C ALA A 46 5.73 26.69 41.53
N SER A 47 5.10 27.72 42.15
CA SER A 47 4.03 28.49 41.48
C SER A 47 4.51 29.25 40.26
N THR A 48 5.73 29.82 40.31
CA THR A 48 6.36 30.49 39.15
C THR A 48 6.66 29.51 38.04
N ALA A 49 7.25 28.33 38.34
CA ALA A 49 7.55 27.29 37.38
C ALA A 49 6.27 26.73 36.69
N ILE A 50 5.21 26.51 37.43
CA ILE A 50 3.89 26.10 36.91
C ILE A 50 3.34 27.17 35.96
N ARG A 51 3.40 28.45 36.35
CA ARG A 51 2.91 29.58 35.56
C ARG A 51 3.70 29.72 34.27
N GLU A 52 5.05 29.61 34.32
CA GLU A 52 5.89 29.63 33.16
C GLU A 52 5.63 28.45 32.23
N GLY A 53 5.39 27.26 32.77
CA GLY A 53 5.01 26.07 32.02
C GLY A 53 3.67 26.28 31.28
N LEU A 54 2.65 26.83 31.92
CA LEU A 54 1.34 27.12 31.31
C LEU A 54 1.45 28.18 30.21
N TYR A 55 2.23 29.24 30.42
CA TYR A 55 2.49 30.25 29.39
C TYR A 55 3.24 29.67 28.21
N ALA A 56 4.24 28.84 28.45
CA ALA A 56 4.98 28.16 27.39
C ALA A 56 4.07 27.23 26.56
N GLN A 57 3.17 26.49 27.20
CA GLN A 57 2.16 25.67 26.50
C GLN A 57 1.21 26.52 25.67
N HIS A 58 0.72 27.62 26.20
CA HIS A 58 -0.17 28.55 25.50
C HIS A 58 0.50 29.13 24.24
N TYR A 59 1.74 29.62 24.34
CA TYR A 59 2.44 30.21 23.21
C TYR A 59 2.90 29.17 22.19
N ARG A 60 3.24 27.96 22.60
CA ARG A 60 3.47 26.83 21.68
C ARG A 60 2.21 26.45 20.91
N ARG A 61 1.04 26.51 21.57
CA ARG A 61 -0.24 26.28 20.90
C ARG A 61 -0.51 27.34 19.83
N LEU A 62 -0.28 28.62 20.11
CA LEU A 62 -0.40 29.69 19.13
C LEU A 62 0.59 29.51 17.97
N ALA A 63 1.82 29.10 18.23
CA ALA A 63 2.80 28.77 17.18
C ALA A 63 2.34 27.59 16.32
N ARG A 64 1.69 26.59 16.92
CA ARG A 64 1.09 25.46 16.20
C ARG A 64 -0.04 25.94 15.28
N GLU A 65 -0.98 26.74 15.78
CA GLU A 65 -2.09 27.29 15.01
C GLU A 65 -1.59 28.13 13.83
N ALA A 66 -0.50 28.88 14.01
CA ALA A 66 0.16 29.60 12.94
C ALA A 66 0.78 28.65 11.88
N ALA A 67 1.45 27.56 12.31
CA ALA A 67 1.97 26.56 11.38
C ALA A 67 0.84 25.88 10.58
N GLU A 68 -0.28 25.56 11.22
CA GLU A 68 -1.48 25.01 10.58
C GLU A 68 -2.00 25.96 9.49
N SER A 69 -2.06 27.26 9.77
CA SER A 69 -2.44 28.30 8.79
C SER A 69 -1.49 28.32 7.60
N GLY A 70 -0.19 28.12 7.83
CA GLY A 70 0.82 28.03 6.77
C GLY A 70 0.61 26.82 5.87
N VAL A 71 0.34 25.64 6.44
CA VAL A 71 0.03 24.42 5.67
C VAL A 71 -1.25 24.59 4.84
N VAL A 72 -2.28 25.23 5.40
CA VAL A 72 -3.53 25.52 4.67
C VAL A 72 -3.30 26.45 3.50
N LEU A 73 -2.52 27.53 3.67
CA LEU A 73 -2.17 28.43 2.56
C LEU A 73 -1.40 27.71 1.46
N ALA A 74 -0.37 26.92 1.83
CA ALA A 74 0.44 26.17 0.87
C ALA A 74 -0.40 25.15 0.10
N SER A 75 -1.30 24.43 0.78
CA SER A 75 -2.23 23.51 0.14
C SER A 75 -3.15 24.19 -0.86
N LYS A 76 -3.64 25.40 -0.51
CA LYS A 76 -4.47 26.19 -1.42
C LYS A 76 -3.68 26.68 -2.62
N CYS A 77 -2.42 27.08 -2.43
CA CYS A 77 -1.54 27.49 -3.52
C CYS A 77 -1.20 26.33 -4.47
N LEU A 78 -0.99 25.13 -3.96
CA LEU A 78 -0.83 23.93 -4.79
C LEU A 78 -2.10 23.66 -5.60
N GLU A 79 -3.27 23.75 -4.97
CA GLU A 79 -4.56 23.58 -5.63
C GLU A 79 -4.75 24.53 -6.82
N LEU A 80 -4.40 25.82 -6.65
CA LEU A 80 -4.54 26.84 -7.69
C LEU A 80 -3.55 26.65 -8.84
N ASN A 81 -2.43 25.94 -8.61
CA ASN A 81 -1.34 25.76 -9.56
C ASN A 81 -1.17 24.31 -10.02
N ASN A 82 -2.24 23.50 -10.04
CA ASN A 82 -2.24 22.10 -10.46
C ASN A 82 -1.17 21.27 -9.73
N ASP A 83 -1.12 21.38 -8.41
CA ASP A 83 -0.17 20.72 -7.51
C ASP A 83 1.32 21.05 -7.78
N LEU A 84 1.59 22.13 -8.50
CA LEU A 84 2.95 22.64 -8.71
C LEU A 84 3.23 23.81 -7.75
N ALA A 85 4.22 23.65 -6.88
CA ALA A 85 4.69 24.76 -6.06
C ALA A 85 5.35 25.81 -6.94
N GLN A 86 4.91 27.06 -6.78
CA GLN A 86 5.51 28.22 -7.44
C GLN A 86 6.35 29.05 -6.46
N TRP A 87 6.43 28.66 -5.20
CA TRP A 87 7.29 29.26 -4.17
C TRP A 87 8.51 28.36 -3.92
N SER A 88 9.55 28.91 -3.31
CA SER A 88 10.82 28.24 -3.03
C SER A 88 11.34 28.60 -1.64
N ASP A 89 12.45 28.00 -1.22
CA ASP A 89 13.12 28.37 0.03
C ASP A 89 13.67 29.79 0.03
N ALA A 90 13.95 30.37 -1.15
CA ALA A 90 14.33 31.79 -1.31
C ALA A 90 13.12 32.72 -1.24
N ALA A 91 11.92 32.24 -1.65
CA ALA A 91 10.67 32.98 -1.68
C ALA A 91 9.58 32.18 -0.96
N LYS A 92 9.68 32.10 0.38
CA LYS A 92 8.78 31.33 1.22
C LYS A 92 7.38 31.91 1.28
N LEU A 93 6.36 31.04 1.45
CA LEU A 93 5.03 31.52 1.79
C LEU A 93 5.01 32.05 3.23
N ARG A 94 4.39 33.20 3.40
CA ARG A 94 4.14 33.90 4.66
C ARG A 94 2.71 34.46 4.65
N PRO A 95 2.16 34.95 5.78
CA PRO A 95 0.78 35.46 5.82
C PRO A 95 0.53 36.59 4.78
N ASN A 96 1.53 37.37 4.46
CA ASN A 96 1.45 38.52 3.52
C ASN A 96 1.92 38.20 2.11
N THR A 97 2.16 36.95 1.74
CA THR A 97 2.62 36.62 0.38
C THR A 97 1.50 36.05 -0.51
N ASP A 98 1.73 36.13 -1.82
CA ASP A 98 0.98 35.35 -2.81
C ASP A 98 1.50 33.92 -2.92
N CYS A 99 0.94 33.12 -3.84
CA CYS A 99 1.33 31.73 -4.06
C CYS A 99 2.71 31.56 -4.74
N LYS A 100 3.40 32.63 -5.08
CA LYS A 100 4.79 32.66 -5.58
C LYS A 100 5.79 33.04 -4.49
N GLY A 101 5.30 33.36 -3.29
CA GLY A 101 6.11 33.85 -2.18
C GLY A 101 6.43 35.37 -2.29
N ALA A 102 5.82 36.08 -3.25
CA ALA A 102 5.98 37.53 -3.38
C ALA A 102 5.07 38.27 -2.38
N VAL A 103 5.61 39.34 -1.76
CA VAL A 103 4.86 40.15 -0.78
C VAL A 103 3.74 40.93 -1.47
N VAL A 104 2.53 40.81 -0.92
CA VAL A 104 1.33 41.51 -1.42
C VAL A 104 1.10 42.74 -0.56
N ALA A 105 1.08 43.91 -1.19
CA ALA A 105 0.83 45.17 -0.51
C ALA A 105 -0.53 45.17 0.19
N GLY A 106 -0.58 45.68 1.41
CA GLY A 106 -1.81 45.79 2.24
C GLY A 106 -2.16 44.52 3.03
N ARG A 107 -1.43 43.39 2.87
CA ARG A 107 -1.59 42.20 3.74
C ARG A 107 -0.68 42.32 4.95
N THR A 108 -1.18 41.87 6.11
CA THR A 108 -0.40 41.79 7.35
C THR A 108 0.59 40.64 7.30
N GLN A 109 1.81 40.85 7.81
CA GLN A 109 2.83 39.79 7.93
C GLN A 109 2.60 38.85 9.11
N TYR A 110 1.55 39.07 9.87
CA TYR A 110 1.20 38.24 11.06
C TYR A 110 -0.15 37.58 10.85
N VAL A 111 -0.27 36.34 11.32
CA VAL A 111 -1.56 35.63 11.41
C VAL A 111 -2.43 36.30 12.46
N GLN A 112 -1.82 36.65 13.59
CA GLN A 112 -2.45 37.36 14.69
C GLN A 112 -1.43 38.27 15.36
N GLN A 113 -1.87 39.46 15.75
CA GLN A 113 -1.11 40.39 16.59
C GLN A 113 -2.05 40.91 17.66
N ASP A 114 -1.72 40.65 18.94
CA ASP A 114 -2.48 41.09 20.08
C ASP A 114 -1.51 41.59 21.17
N GLY A 115 -1.54 42.89 21.44
CA GLY A 115 -0.63 43.54 22.37
C GLY A 115 0.86 43.24 22.04
N ASN A 116 1.49 42.59 23.00
CA ASN A 116 2.92 42.20 22.90
C ASN A 116 3.16 40.81 22.30
N VAL A 117 2.15 40.18 21.74
CA VAL A 117 2.24 38.85 21.14
C VAL A 117 1.93 38.95 19.65
N ARG A 118 2.81 38.41 18.82
CA ARG A 118 2.55 38.26 17.39
C ARG A 118 2.85 36.84 16.93
N THR A 119 2.01 36.32 16.03
CA THR A 119 2.18 35.00 15.44
C THR A 119 2.39 35.11 13.94
N THR A 120 3.29 34.31 13.42
CA THR A 120 3.57 34.23 11.97
C THR A 120 3.88 32.80 11.57
N PHE A 121 3.93 32.55 10.27
CA PHE A 121 4.42 31.28 9.74
C PHE A 121 5.33 31.51 8.54
N GLU A 122 6.16 30.50 8.26
CA GLU A 122 6.92 30.37 7.02
C GLU A 122 6.75 28.95 6.46
N VAL A 123 6.53 28.85 5.14
CA VAL A 123 6.49 27.57 4.44
C VAL A 123 7.55 27.59 3.34
N GLY A 124 8.52 26.70 3.45
CA GLY A 124 9.59 26.51 2.48
C GLY A 124 9.13 25.75 1.25
N GLU A 125 10.06 25.48 0.35
CA GLU A 125 9.80 24.65 -0.84
C GLU A 125 9.33 23.25 -0.40
N PRO A 126 8.22 22.73 -0.98
CA PRO A 126 7.74 21.41 -0.61
C PRO A 126 8.70 20.33 -1.13
N GLU A 127 9.00 19.38 -0.28
CA GLU A 127 9.70 18.16 -0.70
C GLU A 127 8.79 17.37 -1.64
N ARG A 128 9.18 17.22 -2.89
CA ARG A 128 8.50 16.31 -3.82
C ARG A 128 8.73 14.88 -3.35
N ARG A 129 7.67 14.24 -2.92
CA ARG A 129 7.60 12.80 -2.78
C ARG A 129 6.82 12.26 -3.97
N GLU A 130 6.98 11.01 -4.26
CA GLU A 130 6.49 10.29 -5.42
C GLU A 130 5.08 10.65 -5.89
N GLY A 131 4.93 10.74 -7.19
CA GLY A 131 3.71 11.23 -7.83
C GLY A 131 3.54 12.72 -7.62
N SER A 132 2.32 13.18 -7.46
CA SER A 132 1.96 14.56 -7.14
C SER A 132 1.96 14.88 -5.64
N ILE A 133 2.42 13.96 -4.78
CA ILE A 133 2.48 14.18 -3.33
C ILE A 133 3.63 15.10 -2.98
N GLN A 134 3.32 16.16 -2.27
CA GLN A 134 4.30 17.10 -1.76
C GLN A 134 4.23 17.15 -0.24
N ARG A 135 5.38 16.99 0.42
CA ARG A 135 5.50 17.23 1.84
C ARG A 135 5.72 18.72 2.08
N ILE A 136 4.74 19.34 2.69
CA ILE A 136 4.79 20.75 3.09
C ILE A 136 5.32 20.80 4.52
N THR A 137 6.35 21.59 4.75
CA THR A 137 6.82 21.89 6.12
C THR A 137 6.56 23.36 6.41
N ALA A 138 5.71 23.63 7.40
CA ALA A 138 5.44 24.96 7.90
C ALA A 138 6.09 25.14 9.27
N VAL A 139 6.70 26.30 9.48
CA VAL A 139 7.25 26.73 10.77
C VAL A 139 6.41 27.87 11.28
N GLY A 140 5.63 27.63 12.33
CA GLY A 140 4.89 28.66 13.04
C GLY A 140 5.73 29.23 14.17
N ARG A 141 5.65 30.56 14.37
CA ARG A 141 6.34 31.29 15.43
C ARG A 141 5.37 32.13 16.21
N THR A 142 5.53 32.12 17.53
CA THR A 142 4.92 33.09 18.46
C THR A 142 6.03 33.89 19.10
N GLU A 143 6.04 35.20 18.89
CA GLU A 143 7.05 36.11 19.38
C GLU A 143 6.44 37.03 20.46
N LEU A 144 7.16 37.14 21.56
CA LEU A 144 6.85 38.05 22.66
C LEU A 144 7.72 39.31 22.50
N ILE A 145 7.09 40.46 22.40
CA ILE A 145 7.71 41.74 22.10
C ILE A 145 7.82 42.58 23.36
N ARG A 146 8.96 43.22 23.57
CA ARG A 146 9.09 44.24 24.61
C ARG A 146 8.34 45.53 24.21
N THR A 147 7.57 46.05 25.14
CA THR A 147 6.83 47.32 24.94
C THR A 147 7.72 48.54 24.83
N THR A 148 8.95 48.47 25.34
CA THR A 148 9.89 49.58 25.42
C THR A 148 10.62 49.89 24.14
N ASP A 149 11.00 48.83 23.37
CA ASP A 149 11.84 48.95 22.19
C ASP A 149 11.31 48.12 20.99
N GLY A 150 10.21 47.41 21.16
CA GLY A 150 9.63 46.57 20.11
C GLY A 150 10.46 45.30 19.80
N ALA A 151 11.51 45.03 20.57
CA ALA A 151 12.39 43.87 20.33
C ALA A 151 11.76 42.56 20.81
N VAL A 152 12.00 41.50 20.03
CA VAL A 152 11.60 40.11 20.46
C VAL A 152 12.49 39.66 21.59
N TRP A 153 11.90 39.41 22.75
CA TRP A 153 12.65 38.93 23.91
C TRP A 153 12.49 37.41 24.15
N LYS A 154 11.44 36.80 23.59
CA LYS A 154 11.21 35.35 23.64
C LYS A 154 10.44 34.91 22.41
N SER A 155 10.80 33.75 21.86
CA SER A 155 10.13 33.15 20.69
C SER A 155 9.85 31.68 20.98
N TYR A 156 8.70 31.21 20.51
CA TYR A 156 8.28 29.81 20.54
C TYR A 156 8.06 29.37 19.09
N GLU A 157 8.72 28.30 18.70
CA GLU A 157 8.56 27.71 17.37
C GLU A 157 7.81 26.38 17.45
N TYR A 158 7.02 26.13 16.41
CA TYR A 158 6.40 24.83 16.16
C TYR A 158 6.57 24.48 14.69
N ARG A 159 7.14 23.31 14.42
CA ARG A 159 7.29 22.78 13.06
C ARG A 159 6.20 21.77 12.80
N LEU A 160 5.41 22.00 11.75
CA LEU A 160 4.34 21.14 11.33
C LEU A 160 4.65 20.64 9.92
N ALA A 161 4.72 19.32 9.74
CA ALA A 161 4.80 18.73 8.43
C ALA A 161 3.40 18.27 8.00
N GLY A 162 2.94 18.75 6.84
CA GLY A 162 1.71 18.31 6.20
C GLY A 162 2.02 17.63 4.86
N GLN A 163 1.08 16.87 4.34
CA GLN A 163 1.12 16.39 2.96
C GLN A 163 -0.02 17.06 2.20
N ALA A 164 0.29 17.61 1.02
CA ALA A 164 -0.70 18.12 0.10
C ALA A 164 -0.44 17.56 -1.29
N GLY A 165 -1.47 17.53 -2.12
CA GLY A 165 -1.43 16.95 -3.45
C GLY A 165 -2.38 15.77 -3.56
N LEU A 166 -2.25 15.00 -4.63
CA LEU A 166 -3.16 13.93 -5.01
C LEU A 166 -3.40 12.89 -3.91
N SER A 167 -2.38 12.53 -3.11
CA SER A 167 -2.54 11.50 -2.08
C SER A 167 -3.39 11.93 -0.90
N ALA A 168 -3.55 13.23 -0.64
CA ALA A 168 -4.47 13.71 0.39
C ALA A 168 -5.93 13.40 0.02
N LEU A 169 -6.24 13.29 -1.28
CA LEU A 169 -7.53 12.83 -1.77
C LEU A 169 -7.68 11.30 -1.70
N LEU A 170 -6.58 10.56 -1.84
CA LEU A 170 -6.57 9.09 -1.78
C LEU A 170 -7.00 8.54 -0.42
N ASP A 171 -6.73 9.29 0.64
CA ASP A 171 -7.04 8.88 1.99
C ASP A 171 -8.53 9.03 2.35
N SER A 172 -9.28 9.79 1.55
CA SER A 172 -10.71 10.04 1.81
C SER A 172 -11.66 9.00 1.23
N VAL A 173 -11.16 8.07 0.39
CA VAL A 173 -11.97 7.01 -0.21
C VAL A 173 -11.29 5.66 -0.14
N SER A 174 -12.04 4.70 0.32
CA SER A 174 -11.61 3.31 0.39
C SER A 174 -12.59 2.44 -0.36
N PHE A 175 -12.07 1.53 -1.17
CA PHE A 175 -12.82 0.46 -1.76
C PHE A 175 -12.61 -0.82 -0.98
N GLY A 176 -13.70 -1.46 -0.61
CA GLY A 176 -13.70 -2.80 -0.09
C GLY A 176 -14.19 -3.79 -1.12
N TYR A 177 -13.53 -4.91 -1.14
CA TYR A 177 -13.83 -6.03 -1.98
C TYR A 177 -14.10 -7.27 -1.12
N ALA A 178 -15.27 -7.85 -1.21
CA ALA A 178 -15.60 -9.08 -0.49
C ALA A 178 -15.58 -10.27 -1.44
N ALA A 179 -14.54 -11.09 -1.39
CA ALA A 179 -14.55 -12.41 -2.00
C ALA A 179 -15.17 -13.41 -1.04
N GLY A 180 -16.41 -13.82 -1.30
CA GLY A 180 -17.06 -14.90 -0.58
C GLY A 180 -16.57 -16.25 -1.10
N GLY A 181 -16.03 -17.10 -0.24
CA GLY A 181 -15.74 -18.48 -0.59
C GLY A 181 -17.01 -19.21 -1.03
N GLY A 182 -17.07 -19.64 -2.31
CA GLY A 182 -18.02 -20.60 -2.84
C GLY A 182 -19.38 -20.07 -3.35
N PHE A 183 -19.69 -18.78 -3.27
CA PHE A 183 -20.93 -18.21 -3.79
C PHE A 183 -20.72 -16.87 -4.50
N THR A 184 -21.48 -16.66 -5.59
CA THR A 184 -21.50 -15.51 -6.50
C THR A 184 -20.86 -14.21 -5.99
N LEU A 185 -19.75 -13.87 -6.60
CA LEU A 185 -18.84 -12.76 -6.36
C LEU A 185 -19.43 -11.40 -6.77
N ASN A 186 -20.38 -10.84 -6.03
CA ASN A 186 -21.03 -9.59 -6.40
C ASN A 186 -20.93 -8.49 -5.32
N GLY A 187 -19.98 -8.59 -4.39
CA GLY A 187 -19.92 -7.66 -3.27
C GLY A 187 -18.82 -6.61 -3.39
N ALA A 188 -19.11 -5.46 -3.95
CA ALA A 188 -18.28 -4.28 -3.83
C ALA A 188 -18.97 -3.24 -2.95
N PHE A 189 -18.20 -2.51 -2.18
CA PHE A 189 -18.66 -1.33 -1.44
C PHE A 189 -17.61 -0.22 -1.56
N PHE A 190 -18.03 1.02 -1.34
CA PHE A 190 -17.08 2.12 -1.22
C PHE A 190 -17.41 2.98 0.00
N THR A 191 -16.42 3.74 0.44
CA THR A 191 -16.52 4.66 1.57
C THR A 191 -15.92 6.00 1.21
N VAL A 192 -16.58 7.05 1.64
CA VAL A 192 -16.12 8.44 1.49
C VAL A 192 -16.20 9.12 2.86
N ILE A 193 -15.26 10.02 3.15
CA ILE A 193 -15.33 10.86 4.36
C ILE A 193 -15.95 12.19 3.95
N ASP A 194 -17.04 12.59 4.63
CA ASP A 194 -17.69 13.87 4.39
C ASP A 194 -16.89 15.07 4.99
N GLU A 195 -17.30 16.28 4.67
CA GLU A 195 -16.65 17.52 5.13
C GLU A 195 -16.58 17.68 6.65
N PHE A 196 -17.41 16.93 7.40
CA PHE A 196 -17.42 16.91 8.85
C PHE A 196 -16.53 15.82 9.46
N GLY A 197 -15.80 15.05 8.60
CA GLY A 197 -14.97 13.93 9.03
C GLY A 197 -15.76 12.68 9.39
N ARG A 198 -16.97 12.50 8.83
CA ARG A 198 -17.81 11.32 9.05
C ARG A 198 -17.72 10.39 7.86
N PRO A 199 -17.26 9.13 8.05
CA PRO A 199 -17.24 8.15 6.97
C PRO A 199 -18.67 7.77 6.58
N ARG A 200 -18.92 7.68 5.29
CA ARG A 200 -20.18 7.23 4.69
C ARG A 200 -19.90 6.14 3.68
N SER A 201 -20.66 5.07 3.75
CA SER A 201 -20.43 3.87 2.94
C SER A 201 -21.71 3.45 2.20
N ALA A 202 -21.53 2.86 1.01
CA ALA A 202 -22.61 2.25 0.22
C ALA A 202 -22.12 0.98 -0.45
N GLY A 203 -23.03 0.07 -0.78
CA GLY A 203 -22.79 -1.19 -1.45
C GLY A 203 -22.98 -2.39 -0.54
N PHE A 204 -22.22 -3.44 -0.82
CA PHE A 204 -22.31 -4.73 -0.15
C PHE A 204 -21.94 -4.66 1.35
N ASN A 205 -22.78 -5.30 2.18
CA ASN A 205 -22.66 -5.27 3.64
C ASN A 205 -22.82 -6.64 4.32
N GLY A 206 -22.69 -7.74 3.60
CA GLY A 206 -22.96 -9.08 4.13
C GLY A 206 -22.14 -9.52 5.34
N PHE A 207 -21.06 -8.81 5.68
CA PHE A 207 -20.25 -9.01 6.90
C PHE A 207 -20.38 -7.87 7.93
N GLY A 208 -21.27 -6.90 7.71
CA GLY A 208 -21.39 -5.71 8.56
C GLY A 208 -20.28 -4.67 8.34
N GLN A 209 -19.48 -4.79 7.28
CA GLN A 209 -18.31 -3.95 7.02
C GLN A 209 -18.63 -2.48 6.79
N LEU A 210 -19.85 -2.13 6.43
CA LEU A 210 -20.26 -0.73 6.32
C LEU A 210 -20.42 -0.05 7.69
N GLY A 211 -20.41 -0.83 8.80
CA GLY A 211 -20.46 -0.28 10.15
C GLY A 211 -21.73 0.50 10.48
N VAL A 212 -22.86 0.15 9.88
CA VAL A 212 -24.15 0.87 9.96
C VAL A 212 -25.17 0.19 10.91
N GLY A 213 -24.73 -0.78 11.70
CA GLY A 213 -25.57 -1.54 12.63
C GLY A 213 -26.34 -2.70 12.02
N SER A 214 -26.11 -3.04 10.76
CA SER A 214 -26.76 -4.14 10.05
C SER A 214 -25.78 -4.89 9.14
N THR A 215 -26.25 -5.99 8.56
CA THR A 215 -25.55 -6.73 7.48
C THR A 215 -26.24 -6.57 6.13
N THR A 216 -27.21 -5.66 6.01
CA THR A 216 -27.94 -5.41 4.78
C THR A 216 -27.17 -4.44 3.89
N ASP A 217 -27.11 -4.74 2.59
CA ASP A 217 -26.53 -3.87 1.56
C ASP A 217 -27.23 -2.50 1.57
N THR A 218 -26.49 -1.44 1.23
CA THR A 218 -27.04 -0.09 1.17
C THR A 218 -26.86 0.52 -0.20
N LEU A 219 -27.94 1.08 -0.75
CA LEU A 219 -27.95 1.75 -2.05
C LEU A 219 -27.46 3.20 -1.95
N THR A 220 -27.56 3.76 -0.77
CA THR A 220 -27.16 5.14 -0.44
C THR A 220 -26.01 5.18 0.53
N LEU A 221 -25.31 6.29 0.55
CA LEU A 221 -24.24 6.56 1.52
C LEU A 221 -24.79 6.64 2.94
N LYS A 222 -24.62 5.59 3.74
CA LYS A 222 -24.95 5.53 5.17
C LYS A 222 -23.73 5.89 6.02
N GLN A 223 -23.96 6.52 7.14
CA GLN A 223 -22.91 6.89 8.07
C GLN A 223 -22.37 5.65 8.81
N PHE A 224 -21.05 5.55 8.88
CA PHE A 224 -20.33 4.60 9.73
C PHE A 224 -20.52 5.00 11.20
N ASN A 225 -21.07 4.10 12.04
CA ASN A 225 -21.57 4.41 13.39
C ASN A 225 -20.47 4.52 14.44
N ILE A 226 -19.57 5.48 14.32
CA ILE A 226 -18.62 5.81 15.38
C ILE A 226 -19.20 6.92 16.29
N PRO A 227 -18.68 7.09 17.53
CA PRO A 227 -19.14 8.17 18.42
C PRO A 227 -19.07 9.55 17.75
N ALA A 228 -20.12 10.37 17.94
CA ALA A 228 -20.31 11.64 17.22
C ALA A 228 -19.17 12.67 17.44
N ASN A 229 -18.45 12.56 18.56
CA ASN A 229 -17.30 13.41 18.89
C ASN A 229 -15.98 12.96 18.25
N LYS A 230 -15.99 11.89 17.45
CA LYS A 230 -14.79 11.37 16.75
C LYS A 230 -14.79 11.87 15.32
N ARG A 231 -13.74 12.58 14.95
CA ARG A 231 -13.50 13.01 13.57
C ARG A 231 -12.55 12.03 12.91
N VAL A 232 -12.97 11.45 11.79
CA VAL A 232 -12.17 10.52 11.00
C VAL A 232 -11.34 11.28 9.97
N VAL A 233 -10.07 10.93 9.89
CA VAL A 233 -9.11 11.51 8.94
C VAL A 233 -8.78 10.56 7.79
N ARG A 234 -8.95 9.23 7.99
CA ARG A 234 -8.72 8.20 6.98
C ARG A 234 -9.62 7.01 7.16
N THR A 235 -9.95 6.37 6.06
CA THR A 235 -10.54 5.03 6.06
C THR A 235 -9.62 4.07 5.32
N TYR A 236 -9.62 2.81 5.76
CA TYR A 236 -8.81 1.75 5.18
C TYR A 236 -9.70 0.52 4.95
N THR A 237 -9.53 -0.09 3.82
CA THR A 237 -10.18 -1.36 3.50
C THR A 237 -9.26 -2.17 2.62
N ASN A 238 -9.36 -3.48 2.68
CA ASN A 238 -8.59 -4.34 1.81
C ASN A 238 -9.23 -4.41 0.43
N PHE A 239 -8.42 -4.19 -0.60
CA PHE A 239 -8.83 -4.29 -2.00
C PHE A 239 -8.58 -5.68 -2.59
N LEU A 240 -7.58 -6.41 -2.11
CA LEU A 240 -7.20 -7.74 -2.60
C LEU A 240 -7.91 -8.84 -1.82
N SER A 241 -8.69 -9.63 -2.50
CA SER A 241 -9.29 -10.94 -2.13
C SER A 241 -10.25 -11.07 -0.94
N HIS A 242 -10.26 -10.19 0.10
CA HIS A 242 -11.07 -10.42 1.30
C HIS A 242 -11.60 -9.15 1.98
N GLY A 243 -11.94 -8.09 1.25
CA GLY A 243 -12.44 -6.79 1.77
C GLY A 243 -13.67 -6.88 2.68
N ARG A 244 -13.52 -7.60 3.79
CA ARG A 244 -14.59 -7.88 4.75
C ARG A 244 -14.58 -6.93 5.94
N ASN A 245 -13.67 -5.95 5.93
CA ASN A 245 -13.50 -4.99 6.99
C ASN A 245 -13.34 -3.56 6.46
N LEU A 246 -13.88 -2.62 7.20
CA LEU A 246 -13.61 -1.19 7.08
C LEU A 246 -13.03 -0.69 8.39
N PHE A 247 -11.92 0.04 8.30
CA PHE A 247 -11.29 0.72 9.43
C PHE A 247 -11.34 2.23 9.23
N ALA A 248 -11.56 2.95 10.31
CA ALA A 248 -11.53 4.40 10.38
C ALA A 248 -10.45 4.84 11.37
N LEU A 249 -9.55 5.71 10.92
CA LEU A 249 -8.53 6.35 11.75
C LEU A 249 -9.01 7.75 12.10
N THR A 250 -9.08 8.07 13.40
CA THR A 250 -9.48 9.40 13.88
C THR A 250 -8.27 10.35 13.94
N GLU A 251 -8.54 11.65 14.03
CA GLU A 251 -7.52 12.68 14.19
C GLU A 251 -6.67 12.52 15.46
N ASN A 252 -7.23 11.87 16.50
CA ASN A 252 -6.53 11.56 17.74
C ASN A 252 -5.77 10.22 17.69
N GLY A 253 -5.72 9.55 16.55
CA GLY A 253 -5.00 8.29 16.37
C GLY A 253 -5.74 7.06 16.88
N GLU A 254 -7.03 7.13 17.15
CA GLU A 254 -7.84 5.94 17.44
C GLU A 254 -8.21 5.21 16.14
N VAL A 255 -8.20 3.90 16.18
CA VAL A 255 -8.60 3.04 15.06
C VAL A 255 -9.91 2.34 15.41
N TRP A 256 -10.92 2.49 14.57
CA TRP A 256 -12.23 1.85 14.72
C TRP A 256 -12.48 0.93 13.54
N GLY A 257 -12.91 -0.30 13.78
CA GLY A 257 -13.12 -1.32 12.76
C GLY A 257 -14.52 -1.91 12.79
N ALA A 258 -15.05 -2.26 11.61
CA ALA A 258 -16.29 -3.01 11.42
C ALA A 258 -16.09 -4.12 10.38
N GLY A 259 -16.95 -5.13 10.39
CA GLY A 259 -16.91 -6.28 9.48
C GLY A 259 -16.51 -7.57 10.15
N LEU A 260 -15.83 -8.44 9.40
CA LEU A 260 -15.39 -9.77 9.86
C LEU A 260 -14.43 -9.66 11.05
N HIS A 261 -14.65 -10.51 12.09
CA HIS A 261 -13.83 -10.48 13.32
C HIS A 261 -13.53 -11.87 13.92
N ASN A 262 -13.79 -12.93 13.18
CA ASN A 262 -13.60 -14.31 13.66
C ASN A 262 -12.14 -14.70 13.97
N PHE A 263 -11.16 -13.97 13.42
CA PHE A 263 -9.73 -14.16 13.71
C PHE A 263 -9.17 -13.15 14.73
N GLY A 264 -10.00 -12.21 15.23
CA GLY A 264 -9.54 -11.13 16.09
C GLY A 264 -8.92 -9.95 15.35
N GLN A 265 -9.08 -9.86 14.01
CA GLN A 265 -8.40 -8.88 13.16
C GLN A 265 -8.79 -7.41 13.40
N ILE A 266 -9.90 -7.13 14.10
CA ILE A 266 -10.21 -5.76 14.54
C ILE A 266 -9.41 -5.37 15.80
N GLY A 267 -8.67 -6.33 16.41
CA GLY A 267 -7.78 -6.03 17.52
C GLY A 267 -8.49 -5.62 18.81
N ASN A 268 -9.72 -6.12 19.04
CA ASN A 268 -10.46 -5.91 20.27
C ASN A 268 -10.69 -7.24 20.99
N PRO A 269 -9.91 -7.57 22.03
CA PRO A 269 -10.01 -8.87 22.71
C PRO A 269 -11.30 -9.07 23.49
N SER A 270 -12.01 -7.99 23.83
CA SER A 270 -13.25 -8.06 24.63
C SER A 270 -14.48 -8.48 23.83
N GLN A 271 -14.39 -8.45 22.49
CA GLN A 271 -15.52 -8.72 21.60
C GLN A 271 -15.07 -9.60 20.43
N ILE A 272 -14.94 -10.90 20.67
CA ILE A 272 -14.64 -11.86 19.62
C ILE A 272 -15.96 -12.46 19.13
N ILE A 273 -16.59 -11.77 18.19
CA ILE A 273 -17.80 -12.19 17.48
C ILE A 273 -17.47 -12.32 15.99
N ALA A 274 -18.25 -13.14 15.27
CA ALA A 274 -17.95 -13.39 13.87
C ALA A 274 -18.00 -12.12 13.00
N TRP A 275 -18.97 -11.25 13.24
CA TRP A 275 -19.21 -10.02 12.48
C TRP A 275 -19.48 -8.86 13.41
N VAL A 276 -18.84 -7.72 13.14
CA VAL A 276 -19.01 -6.46 13.87
C VAL A 276 -19.79 -5.49 12.98
N THR A 277 -21.07 -5.29 13.28
CA THR A 277 -21.95 -4.39 12.51
C THR A 277 -21.88 -2.94 12.96
N ASN A 278 -21.54 -2.69 14.23
CA ASN A 278 -21.21 -1.37 14.76
C ASN A 278 -19.69 -1.32 15.02
N PRO A 279 -18.99 -0.25 14.62
CA PRO A 279 -17.55 -0.18 14.78
C PRO A 279 -17.10 -0.35 16.23
N ILE A 280 -16.05 -1.14 16.44
CA ILE A 280 -15.35 -1.28 17.71
C ILE A 280 -13.91 -0.79 17.59
N GLN A 281 -13.34 -0.37 18.71
CA GLN A 281 -12.00 0.19 18.74
C GLN A 281 -10.93 -0.92 18.68
N PHE A 282 -9.89 -0.73 17.85
CA PHE A 282 -8.64 -1.49 17.92
C PHE A 282 -7.86 -1.02 19.16
N VAL A 283 -7.60 -1.93 20.11
CA VAL A 283 -7.05 -1.58 21.43
C VAL A 283 -5.52 -1.61 21.40
N LEU A 284 -4.90 -0.45 21.19
CA LEU A 284 -3.45 -0.30 21.30
C LEU A 284 -3.01 -0.21 22.77
N PRO A 285 -1.78 -0.65 23.14
CA PRO A 285 -1.24 -0.51 24.50
C PRO A 285 -1.09 0.93 24.93
N GLY A 286 -1.30 1.21 26.23
CA GLY A 286 -1.50 2.55 26.79
C GLY A 286 -0.47 3.63 26.49
N ASN A 287 0.83 3.29 26.39
CA ASN A 287 1.91 4.25 26.11
C ASN A 287 2.21 4.45 24.63
N ASP A 288 1.58 3.70 23.73
CA ASP A 288 1.78 3.73 22.28
C ASP A 288 0.44 3.63 21.55
N ASN A 289 -0.51 4.45 21.98
CA ASN A 289 -1.93 4.35 21.61
C ASN A 289 -2.35 5.29 20.47
N VAL A 290 -1.42 6.01 19.84
CA VAL A 290 -1.71 6.93 18.74
C VAL A 290 -1.32 6.28 17.42
N ALA A 291 -2.30 5.73 16.70
CA ALA A 291 -2.09 5.18 15.35
C ALA A 291 -1.90 6.30 14.30
N THR A 292 -1.09 6.02 13.31
CA THR A 292 -0.84 6.91 12.17
C THR A 292 -1.18 6.25 10.83
N PHE A 293 -1.20 4.92 10.80
CA PHE A 293 -1.51 4.15 9.59
C PHE A 293 -2.10 2.79 9.94
N VAL A 294 -3.00 2.28 9.09
CA VAL A 294 -3.60 0.95 9.20
C VAL A 294 -3.42 0.22 7.87
N SER A 295 -2.92 -1.01 7.91
CA SER A 295 -2.87 -1.90 6.75
C SER A 295 -3.73 -3.14 7.03
N PRO A 296 -5.03 -3.08 6.73
CA PRO A 296 -5.93 -4.22 6.96
C PRO A 296 -5.84 -5.20 5.81
N LEU A 297 -5.92 -6.48 6.10
CA LEU A 297 -5.92 -7.57 5.14
C LEU A 297 -6.96 -8.63 5.43
N GLY A 298 -8.21 -8.25 5.37
CA GLY A 298 -9.33 -9.16 5.52
C GLY A 298 -9.32 -10.02 6.79
N ILE A 299 -8.22 -10.69 7.07
CA ILE A 299 -8.05 -11.60 8.22
C ILE A 299 -6.86 -11.25 9.14
N VAL A 300 -6.02 -10.28 8.77
CA VAL A 300 -4.91 -9.74 9.59
C VAL A 300 -4.85 -8.23 9.44
N THR A 301 -4.52 -7.52 10.50
CA THR A 301 -4.43 -6.05 10.49
C THR A 301 -3.14 -5.60 11.14
N PHE A 302 -2.42 -4.72 10.47
CA PHE A 302 -1.22 -4.04 10.98
C PHE A 302 -1.54 -2.58 11.26
N VAL A 303 -1.12 -2.09 12.41
CA VAL A 303 -1.28 -0.69 12.81
C VAL A 303 0.07 -0.10 13.13
N VAL A 304 0.44 0.98 12.44
CA VAL A 304 1.67 1.74 12.72
C VAL A 304 1.32 2.89 13.64
N THR A 305 2.07 3.05 14.72
CA THR A 305 1.86 4.13 15.69
C THR A 305 2.72 5.37 15.39
N SER A 306 2.46 6.47 16.06
CA SER A 306 3.25 7.71 15.98
C SER A 306 4.71 7.54 16.43
N GLN A 307 4.99 6.49 17.21
CA GLN A 307 6.35 6.12 17.60
C GLN A 307 7.08 5.29 16.53
N GLY A 308 6.39 4.91 15.43
CA GLY A 308 6.93 4.07 14.36
C GLY A 308 6.94 2.58 14.72
N ASN A 309 6.29 2.18 15.81
CA ASN A 309 6.06 0.78 16.17
C ASN A 309 4.91 0.19 15.36
N VAL A 310 4.97 -1.12 15.13
CA VAL A 310 3.91 -1.86 14.44
C VAL A 310 3.26 -2.85 15.38
N TYR A 311 1.94 -2.85 15.40
CA TYR A 311 1.12 -3.81 16.13
C TYR A 311 0.30 -4.64 15.14
N VAL A 312 0.17 -5.94 15.39
CA VAL A 312 -0.56 -6.88 14.55
C VAL A 312 -1.66 -7.59 15.35
N ALA A 313 -2.81 -7.82 14.70
CA ALA A 313 -3.89 -8.66 15.21
C ALA A 313 -4.55 -9.41 14.05
N GLY A 314 -5.08 -10.62 14.30
CA GLY A 314 -5.77 -11.42 13.31
C GLY A 314 -5.14 -12.79 13.06
N SER A 315 -5.30 -13.31 11.85
CA SER A 315 -4.74 -14.60 11.42
C SER A 315 -3.21 -14.57 11.40
N ASN A 316 -2.62 -15.73 11.69
CA ASN A 316 -1.17 -15.95 11.60
C ASN A 316 -0.83 -17.14 10.68
N ASP A 317 -1.64 -17.36 9.64
CA ASP A 317 -1.34 -18.38 8.63
C ASP A 317 0.03 -18.09 7.98
N LYS A 318 0.86 -19.12 7.82
CA LYS A 318 2.24 -18.99 7.31
C LYS A 318 3.14 -18.02 8.09
N GLY A 319 2.78 -17.67 9.33
CA GLY A 319 3.56 -16.71 10.13
C GLY A 319 3.39 -15.25 9.70
N VAL A 320 2.29 -14.89 9.00
CA VAL A 320 2.04 -13.52 8.48
C VAL A 320 1.96 -12.47 9.59
N ALA A 321 1.68 -12.84 10.84
CA ALA A 321 1.75 -11.92 11.97
C ALA A 321 3.19 -11.42 12.28
N GLY A 322 4.22 -12.17 11.86
CA GLY A 322 5.62 -11.72 11.94
C GLY A 322 6.19 -11.58 13.35
N ILE A 323 5.65 -12.29 14.33
CA ILE A 323 6.00 -12.19 15.77
C ILE A 323 6.67 -13.43 16.34
N ASN A 324 7.21 -14.29 15.47
CA ASN A 324 7.82 -15.58 15.84
C ASN A 324 6.87 -16.51 16.65
N SER A 325 5.60 -16.50 16.31
CA SER A 325 4.57 -17.32 16.96
C SER A 325 4.01 -18.35 15.99
N THR A 326 3.72 -19.55 16.50
CA THR A 326 3.00 -20.62 15.78
C THR A 326 1.50 -20.61 16.08
N ALA A 327 1.02 -19.70 16.95
CA ALA A 327 -0.41 -19.58 17.23
C ALA A 327 -1.16 -19.21 15.94
N PRO A 328 -2.27 -19.88 15.60
CA PRO A 328 -2.96 -19.65 14.34
C PRO A 328 -3.66 -18.28 14.26
N THR A 329 -3.89 -17.64 15.41
CA THR A 329 -4.53 -16.32 15.50
C THR A 329 -3.92 -15.47 16.62
N ILE A 330 -3.79 -14.16 16.36
CA ILE A 330 -3.33 -13.16 17.30
C ILE A 330 -4.51 -12.26 17.67
N LYS A 331 -5.17 -12.57 18.79
CA LYS A 331 -6.41 -11.88 19.20
C LYS A 331 -6.18 -10.51 19.85
N MET A 332 -5.02 -10.33 20.48
CA MET A 332 -4.61 -9.05 21.09
C MET A 332 -3.56 -8.37 20.20
N PRO A 333 -3.67 -7.05 19.99
CA PRO A 333 -2.61 -6.31 19.29
C PRO A 333 -1.24 -6.57 19.91
N THR A 334 -0.36 -7.20 19.14
CA THR A 334 0.98 -7.60 19.59
C THR A 334 2.03 -6.84 18.81
N LYS A 335 3.03 -6.29 19.52
CA LYS A 335 4.11 -5.53 18.90
C LYS A 335 5.01 -6.44 18.07
N MET A 336 5.35 -5.98 16.86
CA MET A 336 6.26 -6.67 15.95
C MET A 336 7.73 -6.29 16.21
N PRO A 337 8.68 -7.23 16.00
CA PRO A 337 10.10 -7.01 16.31
C PRO A 337 10.87 -6.39 15.14
N PHE A 338 10.47 -5.21 14.67
CA PHE A 338 11.25 -4.51 13.65
C PHE A 338 12.50 -3.88 14.23
N PRO A 339 13.65 -3.91 13.50
CA PRO A 339 14.90 -3.32 13.95
C PRO A 339 14.94 -1.80 13.82
N GLU A 340 13.98 -1.19 13.16
CA GLU A 340 13.83 0.25 12.96
C GLU A 340 12.35 0.65 12.92
N LYS A 341 12.08 1.94 12.92
CA LYS A 341 10.74 2.48 12.71
C LYS A 341 10.25 2.22 11.29
N ILE A 342 8.97 1.87 11.16
CA ILE A 342 8.34 1.57 9.88
C ILE A 342 7.55 2.78 9.37
N ARG A 343 7.66 3.02 8.07
CA ARG A 343 6.95 4.13 7.40
C ARG A 343 5.44 3.91 7.44
N ALA A 344 4.71 4.99 7.71
CA ALA A 344 3.26 5.01 7.87
C ALA A 344 2.56 5.55 6.62
N ASP A 345 2.83 4.97 5.45
CA ASP A 345 2.20 5.37 4.18
C ASP A 345 1.85 4.15 3.32
N ALA A 346 0.88 4.33 2.42
CA ALA A 346 0.31 3.24 1.63
C ALA A 346 1.31 2.60 0.65
N HIS A 347 2.30 3.36 0.16
CA HIS A 347 3.33 2.86 -0.76
C HIS A 347 4.40 2.01 -0.05
N SER A 348 4.49 2.15 1.26
CA SER A 348 5.46 1.43 2.07
C SER A 348 4.97 0.08 2.61
N TRP A 349 3.74 -0.30 2.28
CA TRP A 349 3.13 -1.55 2.71
C TRP A 349 2.57 -2.33 1.53
N ALA A 350 2.84 -3.63 1.51
CA ALA A 350 2.25 -4.55 0.55
C ALA A 350 2.01 -5.88 1.27
N VAL A 351 0.79 -6.36 1.28
CA VAL A 351 0.39 -7.49 2.13
C VAL A 351 -0.68 -8.32 1.44
N ASP A 352 -0.70 -9.64 1.67
CA ASP A 352 -1.84 -10.52 1.39
C ASP A 352 -2.20 -11.38 2.61
N SER A 353 -3.04 -12.40 2.47
CA SER A 353 -3.47 -13.26 3.58
C SER A 353 -2.35 -14.10 4.20
N LYS A 354 -1.19 -14.20 3.57
CA LYS A 354 -0.08 -15.08 3.98
C LYS A 354 1.28 -14.39 4.03
N THR A 355 1.50 -13.35 3.24
CA THR A 355 2.80 -12.68 3.08
C THR A 355 2.65 -11.18 3.26
N ALA A 356 3.60 -10.54 3.91
CA ALA A 356 3.57 -9.12 4.16
C ALA A 356 4.95 -8.48 3.96
N TYR A 357 4.95 -7.19 3.58
CA TYR A 357 6.13 -6.36 3.37
C TYR A 357 5.93 -4.97 3.94
N ALA A 358 7.02 -4.38 4.43
CA ALA A 358 7.05 -3.00 4.89
C ALA A 358 8.38 -2.33 4.56
N ILE A 359 8.36 -1.01 4.36
CA ILE A 359 9.56 -0.18 4.22
C ILE A 359 9.84 0.52 5.54
N GLY A 360 11.09 0.40 6.03
CA GLY A 360 11.59 1.15 7.16
C GLY A 360 11.92 2.61 6.82
N GLU A 361 12.11 3.46 7.82
CA GLU A 361 12.51 4.86 7.64
C GLU A 361 13.85 5.01 6.91
N SER A 362 14.76 4.05 7.08
CA SER A 362 16.03 3.99 6.33
C SER A 362 15.84 3.75 4.82
N GLY A 363 14.67 3.27 4.40
CA GLY A 363 14.38 2.77 3.06
C GLY A 363 14.75 1.28 2.89
N ALA A 364 15.00 0.55 3.98
CA ALA A 364 15.13 -0.90 3.96
C ALA A 364 13.78 -1.56 3.71
N VAL A 365 13.78 -2.70 3.03
CA VAL A 365 12.57 -3.51 2.81
C VAL A 365 12.61 -4.71 3.74
N TYR A 366 11.51 -4.96 4.42
CA TYR A 366 11.29 -6.13 5.25
C TYR A 366 10.14 -6.95 4.68
N GLY A 367 10.27 -8.28 4.66
CA GLY A 367 9.23 -9.22 4.25
C GLY A 367 9.14 -10.39 5.23
N TRP A 368 7.95 -10.95 5.40
CA TRP A 368 7.69 -12.09 6.28
C TRP A 368 6.42 -12.84 5.85
N GLY A 369 6.20 -14.01 6.48
CA GLY A 369 5.09 -14.88 6.14
C GLY A 369 5.45 -15.94 5.12
N GLY A 370 4.50 -16.29 4.25
CA GLY A 370 4.62 -17.28 3.19
C GLY A 370 5.68 -16.95 2.16
N ASN A 371 6.34 -17.99 1.65
CA ASN A 371 7.42 -17.88 0.66
C ASN A 371 7.37 -19.00 -0.39
N ASP A 372 6.20 -19.55 -0.64
CA ASP A 372 6.01 -20.73 -1.50
C ASP A 372 6.57 -20.53 -2.94
N PHE A 373 6.71 -19.28 -3.38
CA PHE A 373 7.22 -18.89 -4.70
C PHE A 373 8.54 -18.11 -4.65
N GLY A 374 9.22 -18.08 -3.49
CA GLY A 374 10.45 -17.31 -3.31
C GLY A 374 10.24 -15.78 -3.25
N GLN A 375 9.01 -15.33 -3.02
CA GLN A 375 8.63 -13.92 -3.00
C GLN A 375 9.30 -13.11 -1.88
N LEU A 376 9.85 -13.76 -0.85
CA LEU A 376 10.67 -13.10 0.18
C LEU A 376 12.13 -12.85 -0.27
N ALA A 377 12.48 -13.26 -1.50
CA ALA A 377 13.79 -12.99 -2.12
C ALA A 377 15.01 -13.44 -1.30
N GLN A 378 14.88 -14.50 -0.50
CA GLN A 378 15.95 -15.05 0.34
C GLN A 378 16.77 -16.14 -0.36
N GLY A 379 16.50 -16.42 -1.65
CA GLY A 379 17.14 -17.50 -2.41
C GLY A 379 16.55 -18.89 -2.15
N ASP A 380 15.53 -18.99 -1.32
CA ASP A 380 14.81 -20.20 -0.95
C ASP A 380 13.28 -19.98 -0.97
N ILE A 381 12.53 -21.01 -0.55
CA ILE A 381 11.06 -20.99 -0.47
C ILE A 381 10.54 -21.18 0.94
N ASN A 382 11.40 -21.03 1.96
CA ASN A 382 10.99 -21.23 3.35
C ASN A 382 10.22 -20.00 3.85
N GLU A 383 9.12 -20.25 4.56
CA GLU A 383 8.36 -19.17 5.23
C GLU A 383 9.18 -18.50 6.34
N ARG A 384 8.84 -17.26 6.65
CA ARG A 384 9.52 -16.46 7.66
C ARG A 384 8.51 -15.94 8.68
N HIS A 385 8.60 -16.40 9.92
CA HIS A 385 7.72 -16.00 11.02
C HIS A 385 8.15 -14.68 11.69
N MET A 386 9.22 -14.07 11.19
CA MET A 386 9.73 -12.74 11.60
C MET A 386 10.11 -11.93 10.37
N PRO A 387 10.05 -10.59 10.43
CA PRO A 387 10.53 -9.74 9.36
C PRO A 387 11.99 -10.01 9.00
N VAL A 388 12.27 -10.35 7.73
CA VAL A 388 13.61 -10.48 7.17
C VAL A 388 13.86 -9.40 6.14
N ARG A 389 15.10 -8.95 6.02
CA ARG A 389 15.48 -7.89 5.08
C ARG A 389 15.58 -8.43 3.66
N LEU A 390 14.97 -7.74 2.70
CA LEU A 390 15.08 -8.01 1.27
C LEU A 390 16.14 -7.10 0.64
N GLY A 391 17.16 -7.70 0.02
CA GLY A 391 18.19 -6.95 -0.69
C GLY A 391 18.97 -5.95 0.17
N ASP A 392 19.57 -4.98 -0.51
CA ASP A 392 20.48 -4.00 0.11
C ASP A 392 19.89 -2.58 0.22
N PHE A 393 18.59 -2.42 -0.03
CA PHE A 393 17.94 -1.11 0.04
C PHE A 393 18.16 -0.44 1.40
N GLY A 394 18.46 0.87 1.38
CA GLY A 394 18.66 1.68 2.58
C GLY A 394 19.97 1.42 3.33
N LYS A 395 20.87 0.53 2.85
CA LYS A 395 22.23 0.44 3.37
C LYS A 395 23.08 1.66 2.93
N PRO A 396 24.16 2.01 3.64
CA PRO A 396 25.06 3.05 3.21
C PRO A 396 25.53 2.85 1.75
N GLY A 397 25.42 3.89 0.93
CA GLY A 397 25.79 3.85 -0.50
C GLY A 397 24.82 3.09 -1.42
N LYS A 398 23.69 2.61 -0.91
CA LYS A 398 22.62 1.95 -1.70
C LYS A 398 21.39 2.82 -1.79
N THR A 399 20.58 2.58 -2.84
CA THR A 399 19.30 3.27 -3.03
C THR A 399 18.30 2.88 -1.92
N LYS A 400 17.33 3.75 -1.67
CA LYS A 400 16.24 3.52 -0.72
C LYS A 400 15.03 2.96 -1.46
N ALA A 401 14.36 1.97 -0.92
CA ALA A 401 13.06 1.60 -1.41
C ALA A 401 12.04 2.69 -1.06
N VAL A 402 11.11 2.94 -1.98
CA VAL A 402 10.14 4.03 -1.87
C VAL A 402 8.71 3.60 -2.17
N GLN A 403 8.53 2.47 -2.87
CA GLN A 403 7.22 1.90 -3.15
C GLN A 403 7.28 0.38 -3.21
N LEU A 404 6.26 -0.25 -2.64
CA LEU A 404 5.99 -1.68 -2.74
C LEU A 404 4.71 -1.91 -3.53
N ALA A 405 4.69 -2.97 -4.33
CA ALA A 405 3.49 -3.54 -4.89
C ALA A 405 3.56 -5.08 -4.78
N PHE A 406 2.44 -5.74 -4.61
CA PHE A 406 2.39 -7.18 -4.38
C PHE A 406 1.09 -7.74 -4.94
N ASP A 407 1.17 -8.84 -5.68
CA ASP A 407 0.03 -9.48 -6.33
C ASP A 407 -0.47 -10.75 -5.62
N GLY A 408 0.07 -11.05 -4.43
CA GLY A 408 -0.16 -12.27 -3.66
C GLY A 408 0.97 -13.30 -3.80
N ASP A 409 1.64 -13.36 -4.94
CA ASP A 409 2.68 -14.33 -5.25
C ASP A 409 4.00 -13.69 -5.71
N THR A 410 3.97 -12.40 -6.12
CA THR A 410 5.14 -11.66 -6.64
C THR A 410 5.24 -10.29 -6.00
N VAL A 411 6.38 -9.97 -5.41
CA VAL A 411 6.68 -8.65 -4.86
C VAL A 411 7.42 -7.79 -5.89
N TYR A 412 7.10 -6.50 -5.89
CA TYR A 412 7.78 -5.47 -6.67
C TYR A 412 8.26 -4.38 -5.72
N ILE A 413 9.49 -3.95 -5.91
CA ILE A 413 10.14 -2.92 -5.12
C ILE A 413 10.64 -1.84 -6.08
N ARG A 414 10.15 -0.62 -5.93
CA ARG A 414 10.70 0.55 -6.63
C ARG A 414 11.61 1.32 -5.70
N ASP A 415 12.78 1.66 -6.19
CA ASP A 415 13.75 2.44 -5.41
C ASP A 415 13.70 3.95 -5.74
N SER A 416 14.45 4.74 -5.00
CA SER A 416 14.53 6.20 -5.13
C SER A 416 15.12 6.68 -6.46
N ALA A 417 15.79 5.82 -7.22
CA ALA A 417 16.27 6.11 -8.57
C ALA A 417 15.23 5.73 -9.66
N GLY A 418 14.07 5.18 -9.24
CA GLY A 418 13.04 4.69 -10.15
C GLY A 418 13.39 3.35 -10.80
N ALA A 419 14.35 2.60 -10.26
CA ALA A 419 14.57 1.23 -10.66
C ALA A 419 13.53 0.31 -9.99
N VAL A 420 13.06 -0.70 -10.71
CA VAL A 420 12.07 -1.67 -10.25
C VAL A 420 12.69 -3.05 -10.19
N TYR A 421 12.45 -3.74 -9.10
CA TYR A 421 12.90 -5.11 -8.85
C TYR A 421 11.70 -5.99 -8.52
N SER A 422 11.75 -7.27 -8.87
CA SER A 422 10.71 -8.25 -8.55
C SER A 422 11.29 -9.55 -8.03
N ALA A 423 10.51 -10.29 -7.23
CA ALA A 423 10.77 -11.68 -6.84
C ALA A 423 9.44 -12.42 -6.65
N GLY A 424 9.42 -13.72 -6.88
CA GLY A 424 8.24 -14.55 -6.71
C GLY A 424 7.85 -15.32 -7.97
N LYS A 425 6.56 -15.58 -8.09
CA LYS A 425 5.96 -16.34 -9.19
C LYS A 425 6.04 -15.61 -10.53
N THR A 426 6.27 -16.34 -11.61
CA THR A 426 6.39 -15.74 -12.95
C THR A 426 5.68 -16.56 -14.05
N ASN A 427 4.68 -17.37 -13.68
CA ASN A 427 3.98 -18.24 -14.61
C ASN A 427 3.24 -17.47 -15.74
N TYR A 428 2.78 -16.26 -15.48
CA TYR A 428 2.17 -15.37 -16.49
C TYR A 428 3.11 -14.28 -17.00
N GLY A 429 4.41 -14.35 -16.69
CA GLY A 429 5.38 -13.30 -16.98
C GLY A 429 5.20 -12.03 -16.11
N GLN A 430 4.37 -12.11 -15.04
CA GLN A 430 4.07 -10.99 -14.18
C GLN A 430 5.30 -10.47 -13.41
N ALA A 431 6.36 -11.28 -13.24
CA ALA A 431 7.61 -10.79 -12.66
C ALA A 431 8.37 -9.78 -13.57
N GLY A 432 7.96 -9.62 -14.83
CA GLY A 432 8.54 -8.62 -15.75
C GLY A 432 9.96 -8.92 -16.22
N VAL A 433 10.47 -10.10 -15.95
CA VAL A 433 11.81 -10.55 -16.34
C VAL A 433 11.72 -11.80 -17.20
N PRO A 434 12.59 -11.94 -18.22
CA PRO A 434 12.52 -13.08 -19.14
C PRO A 434 13.08 -14.36 -18.52
N THR A 435 13.77 -14.29 -17.40
CA THR A 435 14.44 -15.42 -16.75
C THR A 435 13.67 -15.92 -15.54
N PHE A 436 13.70 -17.24 -15.30
CA PHE A 436 13.00 -17.90 -14.21
C PHE A 436 13.71 -19.21 -13.83
N ARG A 437 13.30 -19.79 -12.69
CA ARG A 437 13.63 -21.17 -12.30
C ARG A 437 12.39 -22.05 -12.43
N LEU A 438 12.61 -23.34 -12.64
CA LEU A 438 11.56 -24.34 -12.76
C LEU A 438 11.65 -25.31 -11.59
N ARG A 439 10.73 -25.20 -10.64
CA ARG A 439 10.62 -26.10 -9.48
C ARG A 439 9.66 -27.24 -9.79
N ALA A 440 10.11 -28.48 -9.57
CA ALA A 440 9.30 -29.68 -9.80
C ALA A 440 8.19 -29.83 -8.75
N GLY A 441 7.01 -30.28 -9.18
CA GLY A 441 5.82 -30.37 -8.36
C GLY A 441 5.85 -31.44 -7.25
N VAL A 442 6.71 -32.46 -7.41
CA VAL A 442 6.76 -33.60 -6.47
C VAL A 442 7.93 -33.47 -5.50
N SER A 443 9.12 -33.13 -6.01
CA SER A 443 10.35 -33.25 -5.22
C SER A 443 10.82 -31.94 -4.60
N ASP A 444 10.19 -30.81 -4.92
CA ASP A 444 10.67 -29.46 -4.56
C ASP A 444 12.09 -29.15 -5.05
N ARG A 445 12.57 -29.87 -6.06
CA ARG A 445 13.86 -29.68 -6.70
C ARG A 445 13.70 -28.79 -7.92
N CYS A 446 14.77 -28.14 -8.36
CA CYS A 446 14.77 -27.27 -9.52
C CYS A 446 15.41 -27.94 -10.73
N LEU A 447 14.83 -27.68 -11.91
CA LEU A 447 15.40 -28.09 -13.18
C LEU A 447 16.78 -27.44 -13.36
N ALA A 448 17.79 -28.26 -13.65
CA ALA A 448 19.19 -27.83 -13.77
C ALA A 448 19.86 -28.44 -15.00
N ALA A 449 20.70 -27.67 -15.64
CA ALA A 449 21.63 -28.17 -16.69
C ALA A 449 22.92 -28.69 -16.04
N VAL A 450 23.24 -29.95 -16.25
CA VAL A 450 24.45 -30.61 -15.73
C VAL A 450 25.20 -31.31 -16.85
N GLY A 451 26.17 -30.64 -17.45
CA GLY A 451 26.88 -31.11 -18.61
C GLY A 451 25.98 -31.37 -19.82
N ALA A 452 25.91 -32.60 -20.31
CA ALA A 452 25.01 -32.97 -21.40
C ALA A 452 23.59 -33.35 -20.93
N ASN A 453 23.33 -33.37 -19.61
CA ASN A 453 22.09 -33.87 -19.03
C ASN A 453 21.21 -32.73 -18.47
N LEU A 454 19.91 -32.93 -18.55
CA LEU A 454 18.92 -32.15 -17.82
C LEU A 454 18.50 -32.97 -16.60
N ARG A 455 18.59 -32.37 -15.41
CA ARG A 455 18.27 -33.04 -14.13
C ARG A 455 17.50 -32.12 -13.20
N THR A 456 16.98 -32.66 -12.11
CA THR A 456 16.51 -31.84 -11.00
C THR A 456 17.51 -31.88 -9.85
N GLU A 457 17.85 -30.70 -9.32
CA GLU A 457 18.78 -30.52 -8.21
C GLU A 457 18.14 -29.71 -7.09
N LYS A 458 18.76 -29.66 -5.91
CA LYS A 458 18.32 -28.76 -4.83
C LYS A 458 18.24 -27.34 -5.38
N CYS A 459 17.11 -26.66 -5.15
CA CYS A 459 16.91 -25.29 -5.63
C CYS A 459 17.92 -24.31 -5.00
N SER A 460 18.55 -23.49 -5.80
CA SER A 460 19.50 -22.47 -5.38
C SER A 460 19.28 -21.16 -6.14
N GLY A 461 19.03 -20.07 -5.42
CA GLY A 461 18.85 -18.74 -5.99
C GLY A 461 20.10 -18.21 -6.69
N ALA A 462 21.31 -18.73 -6.36
CA ALA A 462 22.58 -18.34 -6.97
C ALA A 462 23.00 -19.21 -8.16
N ALA A 463 22.39 -20.39 -8.36
CA ALA A 463 22.81 -21.34 -9.39
C ALA A 463 22.39 -20.90 -10.80
N ALA A 464 23.33 -20.48 -11.63
CA ALA A 464 23.08 -20.06 -13.01
C ALA A 464 22.65 -21.21 -13.92
N ASN A 465 23.02 -22.47 -13.60
CA ASN A 465 22.56 -23.67 -14.30
C ASN A 465 21.10 -24.05 -14.00
N GLN A 466 20.44 -23.35 -13.09
CA GLN A 466 19.02 -23.47 -12.78
C GLN A 466 18.22 -22.24 -13.27
N LYS A 467 18.87 -21.25 -13.89
CA LYS A 467 18.23 -20.04 -14.37
C LYS A 467 17.94 -20.19 -15.88
N TRP A 468 16.67 -20.22 -16.21
CA TRP A 468 16.15 -20.51 -17.55
C TRP A 468 15.54 -19.27 -18.18
N HIS A 469 15.56 -19.18 -19.49
CA HIS A 469 14.71 -18.29 -20.26
C HIS A 469 14.09 -19.05 -21.44
N PHE A 470 12.96 -18.55 -21.92
CA PHE A 470 12.26 -19.13 -23.05
C PHE A 470 12.46 -18.24 -24.27
N ASP A 471 13.24 -18.73 -25.25
CA ASP A 471 13.40 -18.08 -26.55
C ASP A 471 12.14 -18.29 -27.39
N ARG A 472 11.31 -17.27 -27.48
CA ARG A 472 10.04 -17.31 -28.22
C ARG A 472 10.21 -17.35 -29.73
N THR A 473 11.33 -16.84 -30.27
CA THR A 473 11.62 -16.85 -31.70
C THR A 473 11.86 -18.26 -32.19
N ASN A 474 12.58 -19.03 -31.40
CA ASN A 474 12.97 -20.39 -31.72
C ASN A 474 12.18 -21.46 -30.96
N ASN A 475 11.29 -21.06 -30.05
CA ASN A 475 10.59 -21.93 -29.10
C ASN A 475 11.53 -22.88 -28.34
N ALA A 476 12.61 -22.34 -27.82
CA ALA A 476 13.63 -23.09 -27.11
C ALA A 476 13.70 -22.71 -25.63
N LEU A 477 13.74 -23.70 -24.74
CA LEU A 477 14.06 -23.50 -23.35
C LEU A 477 15.58 -23.49 -23.19
N GLN A 478 16.15 -22.36 -22.78
CA GLN A 478 17.58 -22.12 -22.65
C GLN A 478 17.99 -21.83 -21.22
N VAL A 479 19.15 -22.36 -20.79
CA VAL A 479 19.75 -22.07 -19.49
C VAL A 479 20.78 -20.93 -19.59
N GLU A 480 20.88 -20.12 -18.53
CA GLU A 480 21.83 -19.00 -18.46
C GLU A 480 23.29 -19.51 -18.49
N SER A 481 23.58 -20.62 -17.78
CA SER A 481 24.91 -21.25 -17.75
C SER A 481 24.75 -22.76 -17.65
N ASN A 482 25.63 -23.49 -18.32
CA ASN A 482 25.72 -24.95 -18.25
C ASN A 482 27.14 -25.39 -17.90
N PRO A 483 27.48 -25.50 -16.59
CA PRO A 483 28.78 -25.97 -16.13
C PRO A 483 29.11 -27.37 -16.69
N GLY A 484 30.26 -27.51 -17.33
CA GLY A 484 30.70 -28.77 -17.94
C GLY A 484 30.05 -29.08 -19.29
N GLY A 485 29.06 -28.30 -19.77
CA GLY A 485 28.37 -28.48 -21.01
C GLY A 485 28.77 -27.54 -22.15
N GLY A 486 29.66 -26.57 -21.91
CA GLY A 486 30.11 -25.58 -22.89
C GLY A 486 28.96 -24.77 -23.49
N GLN A 487 28.78 -24.82 -24.80
CA GLN A 487 27.73 -24.10 -25.55
C GLN A 487 26.36 -24.84 -25.53
N ASN A 488 26.26 -26.01 -24.93
CA ASN A 488 25.00 -26.78 -24.84
C ASN A 488 24.01 -26.16 -23.85
N ARG A 489 23.27 -25.16 -24.27
CA ARG A 489 22.36 -24.38 -23.40
C ARG A 489 20.87 -24.64 -23.63
N CYS A 490 20.51 -25.37 -24.69
CA CYS A 490 19.12 -25.67 -25.02
C CYS A 490 18.71 -27.07 -24.60
N VAL A 491 17.47 -27.20 -24.11
CA VAL A 491 16.87 -28.51 -23.86
C VAL A 491 16.50 -29.16 -25.19
N GLU A 492 16.89 -30.43 -25.36
CA GLU A 492 16.56 -31.26 -26.50
C GLU A 492 15.83 -32.52 -26.07
N ALA A 493 14.82 -32.92 -26.86
CA ALA A 493 14.19 -34.23 -26.81
C ALA A 493 13.84 -34.73 -28.24
N THR A 494 13.86 -36.02 -28.50
CA THR A 494 13.57 -36.54 -29.85
C THR A 494 12.07 -36.68 -30.13
N GLY A 495 11.25 -36.57 -29.08
CA GLY A 495 9.80 -36.61 -29.23
C GLY A 495 9.17 -37.99 -28.99
N HIS A 496 9.91 -38.93 -28.39
CA HIS A 496 9.40 -40.24 -28.02
C HIS A 496 9.10 -40.31 -26.50
N ASN A 497 8.13 -41.11 -26.15
CA ASN A 497 7.79 -41.35 -24.74
C ASN A 497 8.92 -42.06 -23.99
N ASN A 498 9.18 -41.72 -22.74
CA ASN A 498 10.22 -42.25 -21.86
C ASN A 498 11.67 -41.99 -22.30
N GLU A 499 11.88 -41.03 -23.20
CA GLU A 499 13.22 -40.62 -23.65
C GLU A 499 13.90 -39.69 -22.67
N GLU A 500 15.22 -39.82 -22.47
CA GLU A 500 16.02 -38.86 -21.71
C GLU A 500 16.04 -37.48 -22.37
N THR A 501 15.82 -36.45 -21.54
CA THR A 501 16.04 -35.07 -21.99
C THR A 501 17.50 -34.69 -21.83
N ARG A 502 18.06 -34.04 -22.87
CA ARG A 502 19.49 -33.69 -22.91
C ARG A 502 19.70 -32.20 -23.14
N MET A 503 20.89 -31.74 -22.79
CA MET A 503 21.34 -30.37 -23.09
C MET A 503 22.12 -30.39 -24.43
N ARG A 504 21.78 -29.47 -25.32
CA ARG A 504 22.40 -29.35 -26.65
C ARG A 504 22.72 -27.90 -26.99
N TRP A 505 23.56 -27.73 -28.00
CA TRP A 505 23.80 -26.44 -28.62
C TRP A 505 22.51 -25.92 -29.28
N CYS A 506 22.23 -24.62 -29.10
CA CYS A 506 21.04 -23.97 -29.66
C CYS A 506 21.19 -23.72 -31.17
N ALA A 507 21.27 -24.78 -31.96
CA ALA A 507 21.43 -24.68 -33.44
C ALA A 507 20.06 -24.42 -34.10
N TRP A 508 20.04 -23.54 -35.08
CA TRP A 508 18.85 -23.03 -35.79
C TRP A 508 18.11 -24.06 -36.68
N TRP A 509 18.71 -25.20 -36.96
CA TRP A 509 18.21 -26.19 -37.93
C TRP A 509 17.69 -27.52 -37.36
N SER A 510 17.57 -27.65 -36.08
CA SER A 510 16.93 -28.87 -35.58
C SER A 510 15.41 -28.79 -35.78
N ASN A 511 14.95 -29.43 -36.87
CA ASN A 511 13.55 -29.61 -37.18
C ASN A 511 12.84 -30.30 -36.02
N GLY A 512 12.20 -29.58 -35.16
CA GLY A 512 11.12 -30.13 -34.40
C GLY A 512 11.16 -30.08 -32.90
N LYS A 513 12.11 -29.39 -32.24
CA LYS A 513 12.16 -29.48 -30.77
C LYS A 513 11.79 -28.17 -30.11
N ARG A 514 10.53 -27.82 -30.26
CA ARG A 514 9.95 -26.59 -29.73
C ARG A 514 9.27 -26.89 -28.42
N PHE A 515 9.74 -26.26 -27.34
CA PHE A 515 9.09 -26.31 -26.06
C PHE A 515 8.05 -25.20 -25.91
N ASP A 516 7.01 -25.47 -25.17
CA ASP A 516 5.98 -24.51 -24.82
C ASP A 516 5.60 -24.73 -23.34
N PHE A 517 5.08 -23.69 -22.67
CA PHE A 517 4.53 -23.81 -21.34
C PHE A 517 3.01 -23.92 -21.46
N ARG A 518 2.45 -25.04 -21.00
CA ARG A 518 1.01 -25.20 -20.85
C ARG A 518 0.62 -25.24 -19.39
N TYR A 519 -0.38 -24.47 -19.03
CA TYR A 519 -0.90 -24.36 -17.69
C TYR A 519 -2.22 -25.14 -17.60
N PRO A 520 -2.26 -26.32 -16.96
CA PRO A 520 -3.51 -26.85 -16.48
C PRO A 520 -4.06 -25.90 -15.40
N ALA A 521 -5.37 -25.91 -15.14
CA ALA A 521 -5.99 -25.05 -14.15
C ALA A 521 -5.26 -25.13 -12.80
N GLY A 522 -4.42 -24.13 -12.49
CA GLY A 522 -3.59 -24.09 -11.29
C GLY A 522 -2.26 -23.34 -11.48
N ALA A 523 -1.45 -23.29 -10.42
CA ALA A 523 -0.17 -22.57 -10.40
C ALA A 523 0.98 -23.31 -11.12
N TRP A 524 0.83 -24.60 -11.38
CA TRP A 524 1.86 -25.47 -11.94
C TRP A 524 1.78 -25.56 -13.47
N SER A 525 2.92 -25.58 -14.14
CA SER A 525 3.03 -25.60 -15.59
C SER A 525 3.68 -26.89 -16.08
N HIS A 526 3.29 -27.36 -17.25
CA HIS A 526 4.04 -28.37 -17.97
C HIS A 526 5.08 -27.72 -18.89
N VAL A 527 6.29 -28.24 -18.88
CA VAL A 527 7.28 -27.98 -19.92
C VAL A 527 6.97 -28.91 -21.09
N TYR A 528 6.19 -28.40 -22.04
CA TYR A 528 5.57 -29.17 -23.12
C TYR A 528 6.41 -29.12 -24.38
N LEU A 529 6.60 -30.27 -25.03
CA LEU A 529 7.22 -30.32 -26.36
C LEU A 529 6.14 -30.07 -27.42
N SER A 530 6.19 -28.94 -28.11
CA SER A 530 5.25 -28.62 -29.17
C SER A 530 5.43 -29.52 -30.38
N ASN A 531 4.34 -29.98 -30.98
CA ASN A 531 4.29 -30.88 -32.15
C ASN A 531 4.70 -32.33 -31.89
N SER A 532 4.69 -32.79 -30.62
CA SER A 532 4.85 -34.22 -30.32
C SER A 532 3.57 -34.75 -29.66
N THR A 533 3.22 -36.00 -30.03
CA THR A 533 2.14 -36.76 -29.40
C THR A 533 2.68 -38.13 -29.03
N ASP A 534 2.23 -38.66 -27.89
CA ASP A 534 2.45 -40.07 -27.55
C ASP A 534 1.58 -40.98 -28.44
N ILE A 535 1.70 -42.30 -28.25
CA ILE A 535 0.93 -43.33 -28.99
C ILE A 535 -0.60 -43.14 -28.87
N GLY A 536 -1.08 -42.37 -27.88
CA GLY A 536 -2.48 -42.04 -27.67
C GLY A 536 -2.90 -40.65 -28.18
N GLY A 537 -2.02 -39.93 -28.92
CA GLY A 537 -2.32 -38.58 -29.38
C GLY A 537 -2.15 -37.48 -28.33
N ARG A 538 -1.56 -37.81 -27.16
CA ARG A 538 -1.32 -36.88 -26.06
C ARG A 538 0.05 -36.21 -26.24
N GLY A 539 0.14 -34.95 -25.83
CA GLY A 539 1.41 -34.22 -25.89
C GLY A 539 2.47 -34.80 -24.95
N LEU A 540 3.74 -34.55 -25.21
CA LEU A 540 4.86 -34.99 -24.37
C LEU A 540 5.36 -33.83 -23.50
N CYS A 541 5.64 -34.12 -22.25
CA CYS A 541 6.14 -33.16 -21.25
C CYS A 541 7.43 -33.68 -20.59
N VAL A 542 8.28 -32.75 -20.14
CA VAL A 542 9.39 -33.09 -19.25
C VAL A 542 8.82 -33.58 -17.92
N ALA A 543 9.21 -34.78 -17.50
CA ALA A 543 8.82 -35.37 -16.23
C ALA A 543 10.05 -35.64 -15.36
N GLU A 544 9.91 -35.51 -14.06
CA GLU A 544 10.92 -35.95 -13.09
C GLU A 544 10.76 -37.44 -12.84
N VAL A 545 11.84 -38.20 -12.95
CA VAL A 545 11.90 -39.63 -12.61
C VAL A 545 13.04 -39.89 -11.63
N ASN A 546 13.00 -41.01 -10.90
CA ASN A 546 14.03 -41.39 -9.93
C ASN A 546 14.27 -40.33 -8.82
N ILE A 547 13.18 -39.80 -8.24
CA ILE A 547 13.18 -38.75 -7.20
C ILE A 547 14.13 -39.08 -6.04
N ALA A 548 14.23 -40.38 -5.66
CA ALA A 548 15.05 -40.82 -4.55
C ALA A 548 16.57 -40.79 -4.84
N THR A 549 17.00 -40.84 -6.11
CA THR A 549 18.42 -41.02 -6.49
C THR A 549 19.05 -39.81 -7.19
N GLY A 550 18.32 -38.73 -7.37
CA GLY A 550 18.91 -37.51 -7.94
C GLY A 550 18.22 -36.92 -9.16
N GLY A 551 16.97 -37.31 -9.39
CA GLY A 551 16.07 -36.57 -10.25
C GLY A 551 16.47 -36.52 -11.72
N GLU A 552 16.51 -37.66 -12.40
CA GLU A 552 16.56 -37.72 -13.86
C GLU A 552 15.30 -37.10 -14.45
N THR A 553 15.41 -36.54 -15.64
CA THR A 553 14.25 -36.02 -16.38
C THR A 553 14.08 -36.78 -17.67
N ARG A 554 12.84 -37.14 -18.02
CA ARG A 554 12.45 -37.82 -19.23
C ARG A 554 11.22 -37.21 -19.86
N MET A 555 11.02 -37.46 -21.17
CA MET A 555 9.77 -37.11 -21.84
C MET A 555 8.69 -38.12 -21.48
N ASN A 556 7.55 -37.61 -21.05
CA ASN A 556 6.39 -38.42 -20.70
C ASN A 556 5.10 -37.76 -21.19
N SER A 557 4.02 -38.54 -21.34
CA SER A 557 2.72 -38.00 -21.74
C SER A 557 2.26 -36.91 -20.78
N CYS A 558 1.68 -35.83 -21.27
CA CYS A 558 1.22 -34.68 -20.46
C CYS A 558 -0.11 -34.98 -19.75
N GLU A 559 -0.24 -36.13 -19.08
CA GLU A 559 -1.35 -36.35 -18.16
C GLU A 559 -1.16 -35.54 -16.88
N TYR A 560 -2.25 -35.35 -16.14
CA TYR A 560 -2.29 -34.52 -14.92
C TYR A 560 -1.62 -35.20 -13.72
N TYR A 561 -0.31 -35.46 -13.82
CA TYR A 561 0.47 -36.02 -12.73
C TYR A 561 1.48 -34.98 -12.22
N ALA A 562 1.65 -34.92 -10.91
CA ALA A 562 2.49 -33.91 -10.24
C ALA A 562 3.97 -34.01 -10.64
N ASP A 563 4.46 -35.21 -11.04
CA ASP A 563 5.83 -35.44 -11.53
C ASP A 563 6.16 -34.74 -12.85
N ARG A 564 5.13 -34.24 -13.57
CA ARG A 564 5.26 -33.59 -14.90
C ARG A 564 5.03 -32.08 -14.83
N THR A 565 4.82 -31.56 -13.63
CA THR A 565 4.54 -30.14 -13.43
C THR A 565 5.74 -29.41 -12.86
N PHE A 566 5.98 -28.20 -13.37
CA PHE A 566 7.01 -27.30 -12.88
C PHE A 566 6.41 -25.92 -12.59
N LEU A 567 6.88 -25.28 -11.54
CA LEU A 567 6.49 -23.93 -11.18
C LEU A 567 7.60 -22.94 -11.59
N PRO A 568 7.35 -22.03 -12.54
CA PRO A 568 8.29 -20.96 -12.82
C PRO A 568 8.24 -19.89 -11.72
N TYR A 569 9.40 -19.55 -11.15
CA TYR A 569 9.53 -18.60 -10.03
C TYR A 569 10.93 -17.96 -9.98
N ASN A 570 11.05 -16.84 -9.26
CA ASN A 570 12.31 -16.15 -8.97
C ASN A 570 12.47 -15.95 -7.46
N PRO A 571 13.35 -16.72 -6.78
CA PRO A 571 13.56 -16.62 -5.34
C PRO A 571 14.55 -15.52 -4.94
N THR A 572 14.99 -14.71 -5.88
CA THR A 572 15.91 -13.57 -5.70
C THR A 572 15.35 -12.34 -6.38
N LEU A 573 15.74 -11.15 -5.94
CA LEU A 573 15.37 -9.90 -6.60
C LEU A 573 16.00 -9.80 -7.98
N GLU A 574 15.17 -9.74 -9.01
CA GLU A 574 15.55 -9.51 -10.40
C GLU A 574 15.15 -8.11 -10.84
N ARG A 575 16.00 -7.45 -11.62
CA ARG A 575 15.75 -6.07 -12.06
C ARG A 575 14.83 -6.04 -13.28
N VAL A 576 13.66 -5.41 -13.12
CA VAL A 576 12.63 -5.26 -14.17
C VAL A 576 12.86 -4.00 -15.00
N ALA A 577 13.12 -2.88 -14.34
CA ALA A 577 13.40 -1.59 -14.99
C ALA A 577 14.63 -0.93 -14.35
N PRO A 578 15.52 -0.32 -15.16
CA PRO A 578 16.76 0.26 -14.64
C PRO A 578 16.58 1.58 -13.90
N SER A 579 15.63 2.42 -14.30
CA SER A 579 15.38 3.74 -13.72
C SER A 579 14.12 4.39 -14.29
N GLY A 580 13.75 5.53 -13.75
CA GLY A 580 12.74 6.44 -14.32
C GLY A 580 11.29 6.05 -14.06
N VAL A 581 11.01 4.96 -13.36
CA VAL A 581 9.65 4.60 -12.95
C VAL A 581 9.24 5.46 -11.76
N VAL A 582 8.06 6.08 -11.86
CA VAL A 582 7.49 6.95 -10.82
C VAL A 582 6.30 6.31 -10.10
N ASP A 583 5.64 5.34 -10.72
CA ASP A 583 4.54 4.59 -10.11
C ASP A 583 4.51 3.16 -10.63
N ILE A 584 4.12 2.21 -9.77
CA ILE A 584 3.92 0.81 -10.10
C ILE A 584 2.65 0.29 -9.45
N THR A 585 1.81 -0.35 -10.25
CA THR A 585 0.61 -1.03 -9.79
C THR A 585 0.57 -2.44 -10.37
N THR A 586 0.08 -3.39 -9.58
CA THR A 586 0.04 -4.79 -9.96
C THR A 586 -1.28 -5.45 -9.58
N ASP A 587 -1.58 -6.51 -10.28
CA ASP A 587 -2.63 -7.47 -9.97
C ASP A 587 -2.09 -8.88 -10.21
N GLN A 588 -2.79 -9.93 -9.79
CA GLN A 588 -2.34 -11.34 -9.87
C GLN A 588 -1.79 -11.78 -11.25
N TYR A 589 -2.16 -11.09 -12.32
CA TYR A 589 -1.86 -11.52 -13.69
C TYR A 589 -0.94 -10.57 -14.44
N PHE A 590 -0.88 -9.31 -14.07
CA PHE A 590 -0.13 -8.30 -14.84
C PHE A 590 0.23 -7.08 -14.00
N THR A 591 1.20 -6.33 -14.46
CA THR A 591 1.77 -5.17 -13.77
C THR A 591 1.89 -3.99 -14.72
N THR A 592 1.68 -2.80 -14.19
CA THR A 592 1.78 -1.52 -14.91
C THR A 592 2.83 -0.64 -14.23
N MET A 593 3.68 -0.02 -15.04
CA MET A 593 4.69 0.96 -14.62
C MET A 593 4.47 2.28 -15.35
N VAL A 594 4.42 3.39 -14.62
CA VAL A 594 4.41 4.75 -15.15
C VAL A 594 5.81 5.34 -15.04
N TYR A 595 6.30 5.91 -16.12
CA TYR A 595 7.62 6.55 -16.19
C TYR A 595 7.51 8.07 -16.03
N ALA A 596 8.58 8.71 -15.57
CA ALA A 596 8.64 10.17 -15.35
C ALA A 596 8.38 10.99 -16.61
N ASN A 597 8.64 10.43 -17.80
CA ASN A 597 8.32 11.06 -19.08
C ASN A 597 6.83 10.95 -19.48
N GLY A 598 6.02 10.28 -18.65
CA GLY A 598 4.60 9.99 -18.90
C GLY A 598 4.34 8.77 -19.77
N GLU A 599 5.36 7.99 -20.13
CA GLU A 599 5.19 6.70 -20.79
C GLU A 599 4.64 5.66 -19.80
N VAL A 600 3.85 4.72 -20.29
CA VAL A 600 3.35 3.59 -19.50
C VAL A 600 3.79 2.29 -20.15
N LYS A 601 4.31 1.38 -19.35
CA LYS A 601 4.64 0.01 -19.78
C LYS A 601 3.95 -1.00 -18.89
N THR A 602 3.48 -2.07 -19.53
CA THR A 602 2.74 -3.16 -18.90
C THR A 602 3.37 -4.50 -19.24
N PHE A 603 3.24 -5.49 -18.37
CA PHE A 603 3.72 -6.85 -18.60
C PHE A 603 2.88 -7.86 -17.82
N GLY A 604 2.95 -9.12 -18.21
CA GLY A 604 2.15 -10.20 -17.65
C GLY A 604 1.16 -10.78 -18.64
N LEU A 605 0.00 -11.25 -18.16
CA LEU A 605 -1.03 -11.89 -18.98
C LEU A 605 -1.66 -10.91 -19.97
N ASN A 606 -1.74 -11.28 -21.25
CA ASN A 606 -2.28 -10.43 -22.31
C ASN A 606 -3.78 -10.69 -22.55
N ASN A 607 -4.58 -10.31 -21.58
CA ASN A 607 -6.05 -10.42 -21.60
C ASN A 607 -6.75 -9.14 -22.09
N GLY A 608 -6.03 -8.27 -22.80
CA GLY A 608 -6.49 -6.95 -23.23
C GLY A 608 -6.19 -5.81 -22.25
N ALA A 609 -5.93 -6.10 -20.96
CA ALA A 609 -5.63 -5.08 -19.97
C ALA A 609 -4.22 -4.48 -20.11
N LEU A 610 -3.32 -5.10 -20.88
CA LEU A 610 -2.00 -4.54 -21.15
C LEU A 610 -2.05 -3.27 -22.02
N GLY A 611 -3.20 -2.96 -22.64
CA GLY A 611 -3.38 -1.72 -23.41
C GLY A 611 -2.43 -1.58 -24.62
N ASN A 612 -1.90 -2.67 -25.12
CA ASN A 612 -0.94 -2.74 -26.23
C ASN A 612 -1.58 -3.05 -27.60
N GLY A 613 -2.92 -3.00 -27.67
CA GLY A 613 -3.67 -3.31 -28.87
C GLY A 613 -3.87 -4.81 -29.15
N VAL A 614 -3.36 -5.69 -28.28
CA VAL A 614 -3.43 -7.14 -28.47
C VAL A 614 -4.32 -7.76 -27.40
N TYR A 615 -5.23 -8.62 -27.83
CA TYR A 615 -6.07 -9.44 -26.95
C TYR A 615 -5.95 -10.91 -27.36
N VAL A 616 -5.77 -11.77 -26.38
CA VAL A 616 -5.79 -13.22 -26.57
C VAL A 616 -6.92 -13.80 -25.73
N ASP A 617 -7.87 -14.46 -26.39
CA ASP A 617 -8.99 -15.11 -25.71
C ASP A 617 -8.47 -16.31 -24.91
N THR A 618 -8.54 -16.18 -23.58
CA THR A 618 -8.11 -17.20 -22.62
C THR A 618 -9.22 -18.21 -22.29
N SER A 619 -10.39 -18.12 -22.94
CA SER A 619 -11.54 -19.02 -22.68
C SER A 619 -11.39 -20.41 -23.25
N ASN A 620 -10.53 -20.57 -24.26
CA ASN A 620 -10.22 -21.87 -24.85
C ASN A 620 -8.83 -22.31 -24.37
N LEU A 621 -8.77 -23.34 -23.53
CA LEU A 621 -7.53 -23.87 -22.95
C LEU A 621 -6.51 -24.35 -23.99
N ASP A 622 -6.95 -24.67 -25.22
CA ASP A 622 -6.08 -24.91 -26.37
C ASP A 622 -5.43 -23.64 -26.95
N ALA A 623 -5.92 -22.46 -26.57
CA ALA A 623 -5.41 -21.17 -27.01
C ALA A 623 -4.22 -20.67 -26.19
N TYR A 624 -3.63 -21.48 -25.31
CA TYR A 624 -2.34 -21.21 -24.65
C TYR A 624 -1.16 -21.16 -25.64
N LYS A 625 -1.47 -20.86 -26.88
CA LYS A 625 -0.48 -20.72 -27.94
C LYS A 625 0.24 -19.39 -27.79
N ARG A 626 1.50 -19.49 -27.38
CA ARG A 626 2.65 -18.61 -27.69
C ARG A 626 2.59 -17.08 -27.41
N HIS A 627 1.43 -16.44 -27.21
CA HIS A 627 1.31 -14.98 -27.09
C HIS A 627 0.45 -14.51 -25.92
N VAL A 628 0.08 -15.41 -25.02
CA VAL A 628 -0.87 -15.13 -23.93
C VAL A 628 -0.30 -14.20 -22.85
N TYR A 629 1.03 -14.13 -22.72
CA TYR A 629 1.68 -13.27 -21.73
C TYR A 629 2.93 -12.58 -22.27
N ASN A 630 3.25 -11.43 -21.73
CA ASN A 630 4.47 -10.67 -22.02
C ASN A 630 5.34 -10.61 -20.76
N PRO A 631 6.45 -11.38 -20.71
CA PRO A 631 7.36 -11.38 -19.57
C PRO A 631 8.27 -10.14 -19.53
N THR A 632 8.27 -9.35 -20.59
CA THR A 632 8.99 -8.08 -20.68
C THR A 632 8.02 -6.94 -20.87
N PRO A 633 8.31 -5.75 -20.32
CA PRO A 633 7.42 -4.59 -20.43
C PRO A 633 7.13 -4.18 -21.87
N VAL A 634 5.83 -4.11 -22.23
CA VAL A 634 5.33 -3.60 -23.51
C VAL A 634 4.65 -2.23 -23.30
N LYS A 635 4.59 -1.43 -24.37
CA LYS A 635 4.00 -0.09 -24.29
C LYS A 635 2.49 -0.15 -24.18
N PHE A 636 1.91 0.58 -23.22
CA PHE A 636 0.50 0.92 -23.16
C PHE A 636 0.24 2.11 -24.10
N ILE A 637 -0.68 1.95 -25.05
CA ILE A 637 -0.88 2.88 -26.18
C ILE A 637 -1.75 4.07 -25.74
N LEU A 638 -1.12 5.14 -25.28
CA LEU A 638 -1.80 6.42 -25.04
C LEU A 638 -1.86 7.26 -26.33
N PRO A 639 -2.88 8.14 -26.50
CA PRO A 639 -2.90 9.10 -27.60
C PRO A 639 -1.67 10.01 -27.59
N PRO A 640 -1.26 10.53 -28.77
CA PRO A 640 -0.15 11.46 -28.88
C PRO A 640 -0.29 12.66 -27.93
N GLY A 641 0.77 12.99 -27.21
CA GLY A 641 0.81 14.09 -26.26
C GLY A 641 0.22 13.80 -24.86
N ALA A 642 -0.49 12.68 -24.68
CA ALA A 642 -0.97 12.27 -23.36
C ALA A 642 0.19 11.76 -22.49
N LYS A 643 0.34 12.32 -21.29
CA LYS A 643 1.36 11.93 -20.32
C LYS A 643 0.71 11.35 -19.08
N ALA A 644 1.00 10.10 -18.76
CA ALA A 644 0.52 9.45 -17.56
C ALA A 644 1.17 10.04 -16.31
N VAL A 645 0.40 10.11 -15.23
CA VAL A 645 0.88 10.54 -13.90
C VAL A 645 0.68 9.45 -12.86
N LEU A 646 -0.33 8.59 -13.04
CA LEU A 646 -0.56 7.42 -12.20
C LEU A 646 -1.31 6.32 -12.96
N SER A 647 -1.26 5.11 -12.43
CA SER A 647 -2.00 3.97 -12.96
C SER A 647 -2.80 3.26 -11.88
N TRP A 648 -3.74 2.43 -12.32
CA TRP A 648 -4.45 1.48 -11.48
C TRP A 648 -4.68 0.19 -12.26
N THR A 649 -4.27 -0.94 -11.69
CA THR A 649 -4.52 -2.27 -12.25
C THR A 649 -5.50 -3.03 -11.37
N THR A 650 -6.37 -3.80 -12.00
CA THR A 650 -7.34 -4.63 -11.29
C THR A 650 -7.76 -5.82 -12.13
N SER A 651 -7.99 -6.95 -11.48
CA SER A 651 -8.70 -8.10 -12.05
C SER A 651 -9.85 -8.51 -11.12
N ASN A 652 -10.68 -9.43 -11.57
CA ASN A 652 -11.76 -10.00 -10.77
C ASN A 652 -11.28 -11.29 -10.08
N GLY A 653 -10.13 -11.25 -9.43
CA GLY A 653 -9.54 -12.26 -8.55
C GLY A 653 -9.40 -13.69 -9.11
N LEU A 654 -10.44 -14.25 -9.69
CA LEU A 654 -10.47 -15.62 -10.22
C LEU A 654 -10.72 -15.68 -11.74
N ASN A 655 -11.04 -14.54 -12.37
CA ASN A 655 -11.31 -14.49 -13.81
C ASN A 655 -10.46 -13.41 -14.50
N PRO A 656 -9.37 -13.79 -15.15
CA PRO A 656 -8.48 -12.86 -15.86
C PRO A 656 -9.18 -12.10 -16.99
N LYS A 657 -10.37 -12.54 -17.47
CA LYS A 657 -11.13 -11.82 -18.48
C LYS A 657 -11.70 -10.49 -18.00
N ASN A 658 -11.84 -10.29 -16.69
CA ASN A 658 -12.39 -9.05 -16.11
C ASN A 658 -11.31 -8.11 -15.60
N ALA A 659 -10.11 -8.16 -16.19
CA ALA A 659 -9.00 -7.32 -15.85
C ALA A 659 -9.04 -5.97 -16.55
N ASN A 660 -8.57 -4.93 -15.87
CA ASN A 660 -8.48 -3.58 -16.40
C ASN A 660 -7.19 -2.88 -15.95
N THR A 661 -6.65 -2.06 -16.84
CA THR A 661 -5.68 -1.01 -16.49
C THR A 661 -6.30 0.34 -16.75
N PHE A 662 -6.24 1.22 -15.76
CA PHE A 662 -6.61 2.62 -15.87
C PHE A 662 -5.37 3.50 -15.70
N VAL A 663 -5.34 4.57 -16.47
CA VAL A 663 -4.25 5.56 -16.44
C VAL A 663 -4.86 6.95 -16.35
N VAL A 664 -4.40 7.75 -15.38
CA VAL A 664 -4.73 9.17 -15.31
C VAL A 664 -3.58 9.96 -15.94
N THR A 665 -3.93 10.90 -16.79
CA THR A 665 -2.97 11.77 -17.47
C THR A 665 -2.85 13.14 -16.79
N SER A 666 -1.76 13.84 -17.04
CA SER A 666 -1.46 15.15 -16.43
C SER A 666 -2.50 16.23 -16.75
N ASP A 667 -3.28 16.07 -17.81
CA ASP A 667 -4.40 16.92 -18.19
C ASP A 667 -5.75 16.45 -17.62
N GLY A 668 -5.73 15.48 -16.71
CA GLY A 668 -6.91 14.99 -15.98
C GLY A 668 -7.84 14.09 -16.77
N ARG A 669 -7.42 13.56 -17.94
CA ARG A 669 -8.15 12.51 -18.63
C ARG A 669 -7.88 11.14 -18.02
N VAL A 670 -8.82 10.23 -18.14
CA VAL A 670 -8.68 8.83 -17.74
C VAL A 670 -8.77 7.94 -18.98
N PHE A 671 -7.81 7.05 -19.14
CA PHE A 671 -7.81 6.03 -20.18
C PHE A 671 -7.88 4.65 -19.54
N GLY A 672 -8.76 3.79 -20.04
CA GLY A 672 -8.93 2.43 -19.57
C GLY A 672 -8.78 1.40 -20.68
N ALA A 673 -8.09 0.29 -20.40
CA ALA A 673 -7.98 -0.88 -21.28
C ALA A 673 -8.45 -2.13 -20.54
N GLY A 674 -8.91 -3.15 -21.28
CA GLY A 674 -9.41 -4.41 -20.75
C GLY A 674 -10.93 -4.55 -20.81
N SER A 675 -11.52 -5.13 -19.77
CA SER A 675 -12.94 -5.49 -19.74
C SER A 675 -13.88 -4.28 -19.67
N ASN A 676 -14.98 -4.33 -20.42
CA ASN A 676 -16.10 -3.39 -20.35
C ASN A 676 -17.46 -4.11 -20.21
N VAL A 677 -17.45 -5.36 -19.74
CA VAL A 677 -18.67 -6.21 -19.65
C VAL A 677 -19.73 -5.66 -18.70
N THR A 678 -19.35 -4.75 -17.80
CA THR A 678 -20.26 -4.03 -16.89
C THR A 678 -20.21 -2.52 -17.10
N GLY A 679 -19.62 -2.02 -18.20
CA GLY A 679 -19.48 -0.59 -18.45
C GLY A 679 -18.42 0.13 -17.61
N GLN A 680 -17.54 -0.62 -16.95
CA GLN A 680 -16.53 -0.09 -16.02
C GLN A 680 -15.47 0.83 -16.65
N LEU A 681 -15.30 0.79 -17.98
CA LEU A 681 -14.45 1.73 -18.70
C LEU A 681 -15.05 3.14 -18.81
N GLY A 682 -16.37 3.27 -18.55
CA GLY A 682 -17.03 4.58 -18.56
C GLY A 682 -17.14 5.23 -19.93
N ILE A 683 -17.31 4.45 -20.99
CA ILE A 683 -17.31 4.89 -22.40
C ILE A 683 -18.71 5.01 -22.99
N GLY A 684 -19.75 5.02 -22.14
CA GLY A 684 -21.14 5.28 -22.54
C GLY A 684 -21.97 4.05 -22.92
N HIS A 685 -21.36 2.86 -22.97
CA HIS A 685 -22.04 1.61 -23.27
C HIS A 685 -21.41 0.42 -22.53
N ILE A 686 -22.16 -0.67 -22.45
CA ILE A 686 -21.74 -1.94 -21.86
C ILE A 686 -21.28 -2.86 -22.99
N GLY A 687 -20.25 -3.67 -22.76
CA GLY A 687 -19.70 -4.58 -23.76
C GLY A 687 -18.94 -3.84 -24.86
N GLY A 688 -19.08 -4.28 -26.11
CA GLY A 688 -18.33 -3.77 -27.26
C GLY A 688 -16.92 -4.39 -27.37
N GLY A 689 -16.07 -3.85 -28.24
CA GLY A 689 -14.75 -4.42 -28.50
C GLY A 689 -14.81 -5.88 -28.94
N THR A 690 -13.77 -6.66 -28.66
CA THR A 690 -13.75 -8.11 -28.90
C THR A 690 -14.22 -8.84 -27.63
N ASN A 691 -15.41 -9.44 -27.63
CA ASN A 691 -15.99 -10.13 -26.47
C ASN A 691 -16.13 -9.25 -25.21
N GLY A 692 -16.41 -7.96 -25.36
CA GLY A 692 -16.48 -7.01 -24.24
C GLY A 692 -15.12 -6.50 -23.75
N ILE A 693 -14.05 -6.77 -24.49
CA ILE A 693 -12.67 -6.40 -24.11
C ILE A 693 -12.14 -5.33 -25.08
N TYR A 694 -11.50 -4.31 -24.53
CA TYR A 694 -10.80 -3.25 -25.26
C TYR A 694 -9.28 -3.36 -25.04
N PRO A 695 -8.53 -3.98 -25.96
CA PRO A 695 -7.08 -4.10 -25.82
C PRO A 695 -6.33 -2.78 -26.11
N THR A 696 -7.00 -1.83 -26.77
CA THR A 696 -6.51 -0.47 -26.97
C THR A 696 -7.19 0.44 -25.95
N PRO A 697 -6.47 1.29 -25.22
CA PRO A 697 -7.03 2.17 -24.22
C PRO A 697 -8.12 3.09 -24.78
N GLN A 698 -9.23 3.18 -24.06
CA GLN A 698 -10.36 4.03 -24.35
C GLN A 698 -10.42 5.20 -23.37
N GLN A 699 -10.74 6.40 -23.84
CA GLN A 699 -10.94 7.55 -22.96
C GLN A 699 -12.29 7.45 -22.24
N MET A 700 -12.27 7.56 -20.92
CA MET A 700 -13.47 7.65 -20.09
C MET A 700 -14.20 8.98 -20.37
N LEU A 701 -15.51 8.92 -20.56
CA LEU A 701 -16.34 10.09 -20.83
C LEU A 701 -16.42 11.04 -19.62
N VAL A 702 -16.80 12.29 -19.86
CA VAL A 702 -17.07 13.33 -18.83
C VAL A 702 -15.81 13.82 -18.09
N LEU A 703 -14.71 13.10 -18.13
CA LEU A 703 -13.46 13.44 -17.45
C LEU A 703 -12.46 14.08 -18.41
N GLY A 704 -11.59 14.95 -17.87
CA GLY A 704 -10.64 15.73 -18.68
C GLY A 704 -11.23 16.99 -19.32
N THR A 705 -12.46 17.36 -18.94
CA THR A 705 -13.12 18.61 -19.34
C THR A 705 -13.00 19.66 -18.22
N GLN A 706 -13.25 20.94 -18.54
CA GLN A 706 -13.23 22.01 -17.53
C GLN A 706 -14.08 21.67 -16.31
N GLY A 707 -13.47 21.62 -15.14
CA GLY A 707 -14.11 21.32 -13.87
C GLY A 707 -14.21 19.84 -13.50
N ASN A 708 -13.82 18.91 -14.39
CA ASN A 708 -13.85 17.46 -14.12
C ASN A 708 -12.50 16.78 -14.42
N LEU A 709 -11.40 17.42 -14.05
CA LEU A 709 -10.06 16.85 -14.22
C LEU A 709 -9.85 15.74 -13.18
N ALA A 710 -9.64 14.52 -13.65
CA ALA A 710 -9.35 13.39 -12.79
C ALA A 710 -8.01 13.59 -12.08
N SER A 711 -8.01 13.30 -10.82
CA SER A 711 -6.81 13.27 -9.99
C SER A 711 -6.44 11.85 -9.57
N TYR A 712 -7.44 10.96 -9.56
CA TYR A 712 -7.22 9.58 -9.14
C TYR A 712 -8.32 8.66 -9.65
N VAL A 713 -7.96 7.39 -9.88
CA VAL A 713 -8.88 6.34 -10.29
C VAL A 713 -8.68 5.09 -9.44
N ARG A 714 -9.78 4.44 -9.07
CA ARG A 714 -9.81 3.10 -8.50
C ARG A 714 -10.87 2.28 -9.20
N SER A 715 -10.59 1.00 -9.39
CA SER A 715 -11.55 0.07 -9.98
C SER A 715 -11.48 -1.30 -9.31
N GLY A 716 -12.59 -1.99 -9.27
CA GLY A 716 -12.72 -3.35 -8.78
C GLY A 716 -14.11 -3.90 -9.03
N TYR A 717 -14.24 -5.19 -9.30
CA TYR A 717 -15.52 -5.88 -9.54
C TYR A 717 -16.40 -5.25 -10.59
N GLY A 718 -15.79 -4.72 -11.64
CA GLY A 718 -16.56 -4.07 -12.70
C GLY A 718 -17.12 -2.70 -12.31
N THR A 719 -16.71 -2.13 -11.17
CA THR A 719 -17.03 -0.77 -10.74
C THR A 719 -15.77 0.08 -10.75
N THR A 720 -15.87 1.28 -11.27
CA THR A 720 -14.78 2.26 -11.27
C THR A 720 -15.21 3.54 -10.57
N VAL A 721 -14.32 4.09 -9.77
CA VAL A 721 -14.54 5.38 -9.11
C VAL A 721 -13.39 6.31 -9.44
N VAL A 722 -13.72 7.54 -9.79
CA VAL A 722 -12.78 8.57 -10.17
C VAL A 722 -12.95 9.79 -9.29
N TYR A 723 -11.85 10.29 -8.80
CA TYR A 723 -11.77 11.57 -8.11
C TYR A 723 -11.32 12.64 -9.04
N THR A 724 -11.88 13.82 -8.84
CA THR A 724 -11.51 15.00 -9.59
C THR A 724 -10.89 16.06 -8.67
N ASN A 725 -10.07 16.93 -9.24
CA ASN A 725 -9.40 18.02 -8.53
C ASN A 725 -10.39 19.02 -7.88
N ASN A 726 -11.64 19.08 -8.36
CA ASN A 726 -12.73 19.87 -7.79
C ASN A 726 -13.55 19.11 -6.72
N ARG A 727 -13.00 18.03 -6.15
CA ARG A 727 -13.57 17.22 -5.05
C ARG A 727 -14.83 16.44 -5.39
N LYS A 728 -15.17 16.26 -6.65
CA LYS A 728 -16.26 15.39 -7.05
C LYS A 728 -15.82 13.95 -7.16
N VAL A 729 -16.72 13.05 -6.77
CA VAL A 729 -16.57 11.61 -6.93
C VAL A 729 -17.47 11.17 -8.07
N PHE A 730 -16.90 10.53 -9.08
CA PHE A 730 -17.62 9.92 -10.17
C PHE A 730 -17.59 8.41 -10.01
N THR A 731 -18.74 7.76 -10.18
CA THR A 731 -18.90 6.32 -10.12
C THR A 731 -19.45 5.79 -11.44
N VAL A 732 -19.00 4.61 -11.88
CA VAL A 732 -19.39 4.01 -13.15
C VAL A 732 -19.19 2.49 -13.12
N GLY A 733 -19.98 1.77 -13.89
CA GLY A 733 -19.92 0.32 -14.01
C GLY A 733 -21.01 -0.43 -13.26
N ASN A 734 -20.67 -1.61 -12.73
CA ASN A 734 -21.58 -2.50 -12.01
C ASN A 734 -22.20 -1.81 -10.78
N ASN A 735 -23.51 -2.02 -10.57
CA ASN A 735 -24.27 -1.47 -9.45
C ASN A 735 -25.22 -2.49 -8.80
N SER A 736 -25.01 -3.77 -9.00
CA SER A 736 -25.91 -4.83 -8.52
C SER A 736 -26.19 -4.80 -7.01
N ASN A 737 -25.27 -4.24 -6.21
CA ASN A 737 -25.37 -4.10 -4.76
C ASN A 737 -25.50 -2.64 -4.30
N GLY A 738 -25.80 -1.69 -5.21
CA GLY A 738 -25.85 -0.26 -4.88
C GLY A 738 -24.48 0.38 -4.68
N GLN A 739 -23.40 -0.26 -5.14
CA GLN A 739 -22.03 0.20 -4.94
C GLN A 739 -21.68 1.50 -5.69
N LEU A 740 -22.54 2.01 -6.57
CA LEU A 740 -22.40 3.36 -7.12
C LEU A 740 -22.91 4.45 -6.16
N GLY A 741 -23.68 4.08 -5.14
CA GLY A 741 -24.22 5.01 -4.15
C GLY A 741 -25.20 6.04 -4.72
N ASP A 742 -25.91 5.71 -5.78
CA ASP A 742 -26.79 6.60 -6.55
C ASP A 742 -28.30 6.29 -6.37
N ASP A 743 -28.66 5.58 -5.30
CA ASP A 743 -30.03 5.12 -4.96
C ASP A 743 -30.61 4.08 -5.92
N THR A 744 -29.77 3.46 -6.75
CA THR A 744 -30.19 2.44 -7.71
C THR A 744 -29.39 1.16 -7.59
N THR A 745 -29.84 0.11 -8.26
CA THR A 745 -29.06 -1.11 -8.53
C THR A 745 -28.71 -1.24 -10.01
N THR A 746 -28.94 -0.19 -10.79
CA THR A 746 -28.77 -0.22 -12.25
C THR A 746 -27.32 0.06 -12.60
N THR A 747 -26.71 -0.84 -13.37
CA THR A 747 -25.38 -0.66 -13.97
C THR A 747 -25.35 0.60 -14.83
N ASN A 748 -24.31 1.42 -14.65
CA ASN A 748 -24.17 2.68 -15.36
C ASN A 748 -22.86 2.72 -16.17
N PRO A 749 -22.91 2.75 -17.51
CA PRO A 749 -21.74 2.79 -18.35
C PRO A 749 -21.15 4.20 -18.57
N THR A 750 -21.78 5.25 -18.02
CA THR A 750 -21.31 6.63 -18.12
C THR A 750 -20.98 7.17 -16.73
N PRO A 751 -19.80 7.77 -16.50
CA PRO A 751 -19.46 8.33 -15.19
C PRO A 751 -20.48 9.37 -14.75
N ARG A 752 -21.01 9.22 -13.54
CA ARG A 752 -21.92 10.19 -12.90
C ARG A 752 -21.31 10.72 -11.63
N ALA A 753 -21.43 12.04 -11.42
CA ALA A 753 -21.08 12.64 -10.17
C ALA A 753 -22.04 12.15 -9.08
N ASN A 754 -21.50 11.62 -7.99
CA ASN A 754 -22.30 11.25 -6.83
C ASN A 754 -22.80 12.52 -6.14
N LYS A 755 -24.12 12.66 -5.99
CA LYS A 755 -24.79 13.89 -5.50
C LYS A 755 -24.44 14.22 -4.04
N ASN A 756 -23.98 13.24 -3.27
CA ASN A 756 -23.79 13.34 -1.82
C ASN A 756 -22.33 13.47 -1.40
N THR A 757 -21.41 13.72 -2.32
CA THR A 757 -19.98 13.74 -2.01
C THR A 757 -19.31 15.04 -2.42
N ASN A 758 -19.26 16.00 -1.49
CA ASN A 758 -18.13 16.89 -1.42
C ASN A 758 -17.07 16.21 -0.56
N ALA A 759 -16.15 15.49 -1.17
CA ALA A 759 -15.06 14.85 -0.44
C ALA A 759 -14.19 15.92 0.23
N GLN A 760 -13.89 15.72 1.51
CA GLN A 760 -13.05 16.66 2.25
C GLN A 760 -11.60 16.57 1.74
N ARG A 761 -10.97 17.72 1.53
CA ARG A 761 -9.53 17.80 1.30
C ARG A 761 -8.82 17.68 2.64
N HIS A 762 -8.12 16.59 2.89
CA HIS A 762 -7.35 16.41 4.10
C HIS A 762 -5.93 16.92 3.91
N VAL A 763 -5.54 17.86 4.72
CA VAL A 763 -4.14 18.17 5.01
C VAL A 763 -3.75 17.34 6.22
N LYS A 764 -2.79 16.44 6.07
CA LYS A 764 -2.30 15.61 7.17
C LYS A 764 -1.24 16.39 7.94
N PHE A 765 -1.51 16.63 9.21
CA PHE A 765 -0.55 17.18 10.16
C PHE A 765 0.19 16.02 10.86
N TYR A 766 1.50 16.09 10.95
CA TYR A 766 2.37 15.12 11.63
C TYR A 766 3.00 15.74 12.86
#